data_9c0460f6cc1072d305cc9110ad1c91a2
#
_entry.id   9c0460f6cc1072d305cc9110ad1c91a2
#
_cell.length_a   1.000
_cell.length_b   1.000
_cell.length_c   1.000
_cell.angle_alpha   90.00
_cell.angle_beta   90.00
_cell.angle_gamma   90.00
#
_symmetry.space_group_name_H-M   'P 1'
#
loop_
_entity.id
_entity.type
_entity.pdbx_description
1 polymer ?
#
loop_
_entity_poly.entity_id
_entity_poly.type
_entity_poly.pdbx_seq_one_letter_code
_entity_poly.pdbx_strand_id
1 'polypeptide(L)'
;QEISAEQANVTSRNLYPPRVNDMKSRLNFLHHYAWEESGFPHDWVESFNEYLQGVTCLSSHVEKILIDHGVNVPMSVSGCGVDHWERIKSENNFQINAKTFRFLHVSSCFPRKGADLMLEAYGRIFTNKDDVTLIIKTFPNPHNKIHTWLAKAKAERKDFPDVLIIEDDLDEPRLKALYEQCHVLVAPSKAEGFGLPMAEAMLSGLAVITTGWGGQMDFCNEQTAWLVDYSFEPTQTHFGLFDSVWARPDIGDLARTMREVYETKQIVRDERATKGKELLLNNFRWSDVATRLVKSAKKWAEIPPIVEPRIAWVTSWNNRCGIASYSAHLVENIPADVTVLASRSELLSKVDGVRVHRCWDAGEEDSLKELAAVIDEDRFDTLVIQFNYGFFNFERFIDFLAEQLDAGKVVVLTMHATIDPKNAPHKRLEKLKSILARCHRILVHTPSDLNRLKGLGLIENVTLFPHGISDYELASNKRLDKLKNLLASCYKQKILSVASYGFFLPHKGLLELIESVALIHQTGKKIHLKLLNAEYPTGESTALIEQAKERIELLGLSDWVELTTEFLPDDESMALLAKADLIVFPYQQTGESSSAAVRSGLACGKPVAVTPLPIFDDVATAVHTLPGYSPEKMAQGISQILDAIANDSVEIREKKVEAEKWSAVHQYSILSTRLYGMIQSLVDREY
;
A
#
# COMPACT_ATOMS: atom_id res chain seq x y z
N GLN A 1 -21.25 38.25 14.58
CA GLN A 1 -22.10 37.39 15.43
C GLN A 1 -21.51 35.98 15.33
N GLU A 2 -20.98 35.46 16.43
CA GLU A 2 -20.68 34.04 16.53
C GLU A 2 -22.03 33.30 16.59
N ILE A 3 -22.34 32.56 15.54
CA ILE A 3 -23.49 31.65 15.52
C ILE A 3 -23.01 30.35 16.16
N SER A 4 -23.73 29.88 17.19
CA SER A 4 -23.41 28.56 17.78
C SER A 4 -23.59 27.46 16.73
N ALA A 5 -22.76 26.40 16.75
CA ALA A 5 -22.82 25.29 15.81
C ALA A 5 -24.22 24.63 15.78
N GLU A 6 -24.98 24.68 16.86
CA GLU A 6 -26.37 24.19 16.98
C GLU A 6 -27.39 25.02 16.20
N GLN A 7 -27.05 26.23 15.80
CA GLN A 7 -27.94 27.16 15.07
C GLN A 7 -27.61 27.21 13.56
N ALA A 8 -26.50 26.63 13.16
CA ALA A 8 -26.10 26.61 11.74
C ALA A 8 -26.80 25.48 10.99
N ASN A 9 -27.36 25.75 9.82
CA ASN A 9 -27.86 24.70 8.92
C ASN A 9 -26.76 23.92 8.25
N VAL A 10 -25.60 24.56 8.03
CA VAL A 10 -24.45 24.00 7.32
C VAL A 10 -23.17 24.37 8.08
N THR A 11 -22.34 23.39 8.36
CA THR A 11 -20.97 23.60 8.81
C THR A 11 -20.01 23.00 7.78
N SER A 12 -19.12 23.84 7.28
CA SER A 12 -18.04 23.43 6.37
C SER A 12 -16.69 23.76 7.00
N ARG A 13 -15.77 22.80 6.96
CA ARG A 13 -14.46 22.95 7.62
C ARG A 13 -13.33 22.50 6.72
N ASN A 14 -12.20 23.24 6.81
CA ASN A 14 -10.89 22.81 6.31
C ASN A 14 -9.89 22.97 7.46
N LEU A 15 -9.48 21.88 8.08
CA LEU A 15 -8.63 21.87 9.26
C LEU A 15 -7.73 20.63 9.25
N TYR A 16 -6.47 20.83 9.65
CA TYR A 16 -5.51 19.77 9.87
C TYR A 16 -4.93 19.84 11.29
N PRO A 17 -4.86 18.71 12.05
CA PRO A 17 -5.56 17.45 11.79
C PRO A 17 -7.10 17.65 11.76
N PRO A 18 -7.85 16.80 11.03
CA PRO A 18 -9.29 16.97 10.91
C PRO A 18 -9.95 16.74 12.28
N ARG A 19 -10.80 17.68 12.68
CA ARG A 19 -11.66 17.55 13.87
C ARG A 19 -13.10 17.77 13.42
N VAL A 20 -13.90 16.70 13.47
CA VAL A 20 -15.26 16.68 12.92
C VAL A 20 -16.33 16.33 13.97
N ASN A 21 -15.93 15.74 15.10
CA ASN A 21 -16.82 15.27 16.17
C ASN A 21 -17.62 16.37 16.87
N ASP A 22 -17.22 17.63 16.75
CA ASP A 22 -17.91 18.81 17.28
C ASP A 22 -18.83 19.50 16.26
N MET A 23 -18.92 18.98 15.03
CA MET A 23 -19.80 19.49 13.97
C MET A 23 -21.23 18.97 14.19
N LYS A 24 -22.19 19.88 14.43
CA LYS A 24 -23.58 19.54 14.84
C LYS A 24 -24.65 20.17 13.97
N SER A 25 -24.29 20.65 12.77
CA SER A 25 -25.24 21.19 11.82
C SER A 25 -26.01 20.08 11.11
N ARG A 26 -27.11 20.44 10.44
CA ARG A 26 -27.86 19.50 9.59
C ARG A 26 -27.01 18.91 8.45
N LEU A 27 -26.12 19.72 7.86
CA LEU A 27 -25.15 19.32 6.85
C LEU A 27 -23.74 19.68 7.33
N ASN A 28 -22.92 18.69 7.62
CA ASN A 28 -21.53 18.83 8.00
C ASN A 28 -20.65 18.25 6.90
N PHE A 29 -19.66 18.98 6.41
CA PHE A 29 -18.74 18.46 5.42
C PHE A 29 -17.35 19.10 5.52
N LEU A 30 -16.35 18.39 5.02
CA LEU A 30 -15.01 18.94 4.78
C LEU A 30 -14.94 19.52 3.37
N HIS A 31 -14.35 20.71 3.24
CA HIS A 31 -14.12 21.31 1.93
C HIS A 31 -12.64 21.36 1.60
N HIS A 32 -12.32 21.10 0.33
CA HIS A 32 -10.95 21.10 -0.21
C HIS A 32 -10.00 20.24 0.62
N TYR A 33 -10.46 19.04 1.02
CA TYR A 33 -9.65 18.15 1.83
C TYR A 33 -8.42 17.71 1.05
N ALA A 34 -7.26 17.84 1.69
CA ALA A 34 -5.96 17.51 1.12
C ALA A 34 -5.36 16.29 1.82
N TRP A 35 -4.73 15.43 1.05
CA TRP A 35 -3.95 14.30 1.53
C TRP A 35 -2.92 13.92 0.46
N GLU A 36 -1.75 13.37 0.84
CA GLU A 36 -0.68 13.15 -0.12
C GLU A 36 -0.31 11.67 -0.31
N GLU A 37 -0.08 10.94 0.79
CA GLU A 37 0.36 9.54 0.74
C GLU A 37 -0.80 8.57 0.52
N SER A 38 -0.52 7.33 0.09
CA SER A 38 -1.58 6.37 -0.26
C SER A 38 -2.32 5.80 0.94
N GLY A 39 -1.73 5.77 2.12
CA GLY A 39 -2.38 5.35 3.37
C GLY A 39 -3.21 6.46 3.99
N PHE A 40 -4.20 6.11 4.81
CA PHE A 40 -5.05 7.07 5.52
C PHE A 40 -5.38 6.56 6.94
N PRO A 41 -5.38 7.42 7.98
CA PRO A 41 -5.63 7.00 9.36
C PRO A 41 -7.05 6.44 9.57
N HIS A 42 -7.14 5.24 10.13
CA HIS A 42 -8.43 4.56 10.36
C HIS A 42 -9.37 5.34 11.28
N ASP A 43 -8.87 5.90 12.37
CA ASP A 43 -9.66 6.71 13.30
C ASP A 43 -10.32 7.93 12.62
N TRP A 44 -9.70 8.47 11.57
CA TRP A 44 -10.27 9.56 10.80
C TRP A 44 -11.37 9.06 9.85
N VAL A 45 -11.19 7.85 9.29
CA VAL A 45 -12.25 7.23 8.49
C VAL A 45 -13.52 7.04 9.31
N GLU A 46 -13.39 6.47 10.52
CA GLU A 46 -14.52 6.30 11.43
C GLU A 46 -15.19 7.63 11.74
N SER A 47 -14.39 8.66 12.10
CA SER A 47 -14.90 9.98 12.40
C SER A 47 -15.60 10.64 11.19
N PHE A 48 -15.07 10.45 9.97
CA PHE A 48 -15.70 11.00 8.76
C PHE A 48 -17.04 10.34 8.50
N ASN A 49 -17.10 9.01 8.58
CA ASN A 49 -18.31 8.24 8.34
C ASN A 49 -19.40 8.52 9.40
N GLU A 50 -19.00 8.82 10.64
CA GLU A 50 -19.94 9.09 11.73
C GLU A 50 -20.51 10.52 11.71
N TYR A 51 -19.67 11.52 11.43
CA TYR A 51 -20.04 12.93 11.66
C TYR A 51 -20.29 13.75 10.40
N LEU A 52 -19.86 13.30 9.22
CA LEU A 52 -19.97 14.06 7.98
C LEU A 52 -21.10 13.55 7.07
N GLN A 53 -21.61 14.44 6.24
CA GLN A 53 -22.52 14.13 5.13
C GLN A 53 -21.83 14.28 3.77
N GLY A 54 -20.55 14.64 3.75
CA GLY A 54 -19.76 14.67 2.52
C GLY A 54 -18.37 15.22 2.70
N VAL A 55 -17.53 15.04 1.67
CA VAL A 55 -16.16 15.58 1.58
C VAL A 55 -15.90 16.08 0.17
N THR A 56 -15.46 17.34 -0.01
CA THR A 56 -14.86 17.74 -1.28
C THR A 56 -13.35 17.63 -1.22
N CYS A 57 -12.79 16.94 -2.20
CA CYS A 57 -11.37 16.62 -2.30
C CYS A 57 -10.63 17.61 -3.20
N LEU A 58 -9.34 17.87 -2.90
CA LEU A 58 -8.49 18.74 -3.74
C LEU A 58 -8.19 18.12 -5.12
N SER A 59 -8.21 16.79 -5.22
CA SER A 59 -7.89 16.07 -6.46
C SER A 59 -8.59 14.73 -6.51
N SER A 60 -8.62 14.12 -7.70
CA SER A 60 -9.07 12.74 -7.91
C SER A 60 -8.21 11.74 -7.12
N HIS A 61 -6.93 12.03 -6.93
CA HIS A 61 -6.02 11.25 -6.10
C HIS A 61 -6.48 11.19 -4.63
N VAL A 62 -6.83 12.34 -4.05
CA VAL A 62 -7.33 12.41 -2.66
C VAL A 62 -8.66 11.66 -2.52
N GLU A 63 -9.58 11.85 -3.46
CA GLU A 63 -10.85 11.12 -3.49
C GLU A 63 -10.65 9.60 -3.53
N LYS A 64 -9.75 9.13 -4.42
CA LYS A 64 -9.38 7.71 -4.50
C LYS A 64 -8.86 7.18 -3.17
N ILE A 65 -7.96 7.91 -2.50
CA ILE A 65 -7.39 7.47 -1.22
C ILE A 65 -8.48 7.31 -0.16
N LEU A 66 -9.38 8.27 -0.03
CA LEU A 66 -10.47 8.20 0.94
C LEU A 66 -11.38 7.00 0.69
N ILE A 67 -11.75 6.75 -0.57
CA ILE A 67 -12.55 5.58 -0.97
C ILE A 67 -11.79 4.29 -0.62
N ASP A 68 -10.52 4.21 -0.99
CA ASP A 68 -9.68 3.03 -0.79
C ASP A 68 -9.48 2.67 0.70
N HIS A 69 -9.73 3.62 1.60
CA HIS A 69 -9.69 3.42 3.05
C HIS A 69 -11.06 3.30 3.72
N GLY A 70 -12.14 3.27 2.93
CA GLY A 70 -13.48 2.99 3.42
C GLY A 70 -14.24 4.21 3.93
N VAL A 71 -13.83 5.43 3.51
CA VAL A 71 -14.70 6.60 3.68
C VAL A 71 -15.91 6.41 2.76
N ASN A 72 -17.10 6.30 3.36
CA ASN A 72 -18.35 5.97 2.66
C ASN A 72 -19.34 7.12 2.55
N VAL A 73 -19.01 8.31 3.10
CA VAL A 73 -19.80 9.50 2.86
C VAL A 73 -19.62 10.00 1.42
N PRO A 74 -20.63 10.66 0.82
CA PRO A 74 -20.52 11.19 -0.53
C PRO A 74 -19.31 12.08 -0.72
N MET A 75 -18.60 11.88 -1.81
CA MET A 75 -17.40 12.64 -2.15
C MET A 75 -17.50 13.30 -3.51
N SER A 76 -16.73 14.35 -3.72
CA SER A 76 -16.56 14.99 -5.03
C SER A 76 -15.23 15.73 -5.11
N VAL A 77 -14.65 15.78 -6.30
CA VAL A 77 -13.43 16.57 -6.55
C VAL A 77 -13.82 18.02 -6.77
N SER A 78 -13.46 18.90 -5.85
CA SER A 78 -13.63 20.34 -6.01
C SER A 78 -12.46 20.99 -6.75
N GLY A 79 -11.27 20.41 -6.62
CA GLY A 79 -10.02 21.00 -7.07
C GLY A 79 -9.53 22.15 -6.19
N CYS A 80 -8.48 22.83 -6.61
CA CYS A 80 -7.96 24.03 -5.99
C CYS A 80 -7.98 25.18 -7.00
N GLY A 81 -8.50 26.35 -6.59
CA GLY A 81 -8.48 27.54 -7.43
C GLY A 81 -7.07 28.12 -7.56
N VAL A 82 -6.65 28.41 -8.78
CA VAL A 82 -5.30 28.93 -9.05
C VAL A 82 -5.27 30.26 -9.81
N ASP A 83 -6.42 30.78 -10.24
CA ASP A 83 -6.53 31.99 -11.05
C ASP A 83 -6.15 33.30 -10.32
N HIS A 84 -6.01 33.25 -8.98
CA HIS A 84 -5.45 34.36 -8.21
C HIS A 84 -4.03 34.69 -8.65
N TRP A 85 -3.24 33.65 -9.08
CA TRP A 85 -1.88 33.84 -9.58
C TRP A 85 -1.79 34.77 -10.80
N GLU A 86 -2.80 34.78 -11.66
CA GLU A 86 -2.88 35.68 -12.80
C GLU A 86 -3.05 37.17 -12.41
N ARG A 87 -3.60 37.43 -11.21
CA ARG A 87 -3.85 38.80 -10.72
C ARG A 87 -2.64 39.42 -10.02
N ILE A 88 -1.69 38.57 -9.60
CA ILE A 88 -0.46 39.00 -8.96
C ILE A 88 0.43 39.67 -10.05
N LYS A 89 0.94 40.85 -9.79
CA LYS A 89 1.94 41.52 -10.64
C LYS A 89 3.32 41.21 -10.10
N SER A 90 4.18 40.66 -10.94
CA SER A 90 5.57 40.38 -10.58
C SER A 90 6.35 41.67 -10.24
N GLU A 91 7.28 41.58 -9.28
CA GLU A 91 8.13 42.69 -8.89
C GLU A 91 9.29 42.84 -9.89
N ASN A 92 9.27 43.91 -10.68
CA ASN A 92 10.24 44.13 -11.76
C ASN A 92 11.69 44.32 -11.29
N ASN A 93 11.92 44.75 -10.04
CA ASN A 93 13.23 44.98 -9.47
C ASN A 93 13.84 43.72 -8.80
N PHE A 94 13.08 42.67 -8.67
CA PHE A 94 13.59 41.39 -8.15
C PHE A 94 14.37 40.67 -9.26
N GLN A 95 15.68 40.50 -9.04
CA GLN A 95 16.57 39.87 -10.01
C GLN A 95 17.36 38.74 -9.33
N ILE A 96 17.49 37.63 -10.01
CA ILE A 96 18.32 36.49 -9.58
C ILE A 96 19.65 36.47 -10.35
N ASN A 97 20.75 36.37 -9.61
CA ASN A 97 22.06 36.21 -10.21
C ASN A 97 22.34 34.72 -10.47
N ALA A 98 22.05 34.26 -11.67
CA ALA A 98 22.17 32.87 -12.09
C ALA A 98 22.53 32.79 -13.58
N LYS A 99 23.01 31.63 -14.03
CA LYS A 99 23.34 31.36 -15.44
C LYS A 99 22.11 31.47 -16.35
N THR A 100 22.31 31.38 -17.66
CA THR A 100 21.26 31.65 -18.67
C THR A 100 20.09 30.67 -18.55
N PHE A 101 20.33 29.37 -18.48
CA PHE A 101 19.24 28.38 -18.32
C PHE A 101 19.01 28.07 -16.83
N ARG A 102 17.75 28.14 -16.41
CA ARG A 102 17.39 28.06 -14.99
C ARG A 102 16.31 27.02 -14.75
N PHE A 103 16.68 25.96 -14.01
CA PHE A 103 15.74 25.08 -13.39
C PHE A 103 15.29 25.67 -12.06
N LEU A 104 14.02 25.51 -11.71
CA LEU A 104 13.43 25.97 -10.45
C LEU A 104 12.86 24.78 -9.67
N HIS A 105 13.09 24.75 -8.37
CA HIS A 105 12.41 23.88 -7.42
C HIS A 105 11.83 24.72 -6.29
N VAL A 106 10.53 24.59 -6.02
CA VAL A 106 9.84 25.32 -4.94
C VAL A 106 9.22 24.33 -3.99
N SER A 107 9.77 24.17 -2.80
CA SER A 107 9.22 23.26 -1.80
C SER A 107 9.81 23.48 -0.40
N SER A 108 9.19 22.83 0.60
CA SER A 108 9.74 22.72 1.96
C SER A 108 11.00 21.83 2.06
N CYS A 109 11.40 21.17 0.99
CA CYS A 109 12.45 20.12 0.99
C CYS A 109 12.24 18.98 2.02
N PHE A 110 10.98 18.69 2.37
CA PHE A 110 10.65 17.47 3.12
C PHE A 110 11.01 16.23 2.28
N PRO A 111 11.26 15.06 2.89
CA PRO A 111 11.64 13.84 2.18
C PRO A 111 10.70 13.46 1.03
N ARG A 112 9.40 13.74 1.16
CA ARG A 112 8.40 13.51 0.10
C ARG A 112 8.57 14.41 -1.13
N LYS A 113 9.29 15.53 -1.01
CA LYS A 113 9.49 16.50 -2.12
C LYS A 113 10.62 16.11 -3.08
N GLY A 114 11.42 15.08 -2.75
CA GLY A 114 12.42 14.49 -3.63
C GLY A 114 13.59 15.41 -3.99
N ALA A 115 13.88 16.44 -3.18
CA ALA A 115 14.96 17.40 -3.45
C ALA A 115 16.36 16.75 -3.45
N ASP A 116 16.55 15.68 -2.67
CA ASP A 116 17.75 14.85 -2.67
C ASP A 116 17.93 14.11 -4.00
N LEU A 117 16.87 13.49 -4.52
CA LEU A 117 16.87 12.79 -5.80
C LEU A 117 17.10 13.77 -6.98
N MET A 118 16.53 14.97 -6.88
CA MET A 118 16.74 16.04 -7.86
C MET A 118 18.20 16.50 -7.91
N LEU A 119 18.84 16.74 -6.76
CA LEU A 119 20.26 17.09 -6.73
C LEU A 119 21.14 16.00 -7.35
N GLU A 120 20.83 14.73 -7.06
CA GLU A 120 21.56 13.61 -7.63
C GLU A 120 21.36 13.54 -9.15
N ALA A 121 20.12 13.61 -9.65
CA ALA A 121 19.81 13.62 -11.07
C ALA A 121 20.49 14.79 -11.81
N TYR A 122 20.41 15.99 -11.26
CA TYR A 122 21.04 17.20 -11.81
C TYR A 122 22.56 17.07 -11.90
N GLY A 123 23.19 16.58 -10.82
CA GLY A 123 24.63 16.30 -10.82
C GLY A 123 25.07 15.21 -11.79
N ARG A 124 24.21 14.25 -12.16
CA ARG A 124 24.58 13.20 -13.14
C ARG A 124 24.74 13.72 -14.57
N ILE A 125 24.00 14.75 -14.95
CA ILE A 125 23.85 15.20 -16.35
C ILE A 125 24.51 16.55 -16.66
N PHE A 126 24.79 17.37 -15.66
CA PHE A 126 25.42 18.68 -15.82
C PHE A 126 26.73 18.79 -15.06
N THR A 127 27.54 19.76 -15.44
CA THR A 127 28.80 20.14 -14.80
C THR A 127 28.84 21.64 -14.57
N ASN A 128 29.85 22.15 -13.87
CA ASN A 128 30.07 23.57 -13.66
C ASN A 128 30.40 24.34 -14.96
N LYS A 129 30.68 23.61 -16.06
CA LYS A 129 30.93 24.19 -17.40
C LYS A 129 29.64 24.45 -18.18
N ASP A 130 28.56 23.80 -17.83
CA ASP A 130 27.27 23.98 -18.48
C ASP A 130 26.67 25.34 -18.06
N ASP A 131 26.00 26.00 -18.99
CA ASP A 131 25.35 27.29 -18.73
C ASP A 131 23.96 27.12 -18.12
N VAL A 132 23.94 26.49 -16.94
CA VAL A 132 22.72 26.08 -16.22
C VAL A 132 22.86 26.30 -14.72
N THR A 133 21.79 26.80 -14.07
CA THR A 133 21.68 26.88 -12.60
C THR A 133 20.42 26.20 -12.15
N LEU A 134 20.51 25.38 -11.09
CA LEU A 134 19.36 24.87 -10.34
C LEU A 134 19.05 25.83 -9.19
N ILE A 135 17.88 26.44 -9.21
CA ILE A 135 17.42 27.36 -8.18
C ILE A 135 16.45 26.61 -7.26
N ILE A 136 16.74 26.61 -5.97
CA ILE A 136 15.92 25.92 -4.96
C ILE A 136 15.35 26.99 -4.02
N LYS A 137 14.06 27.27 -4.15
CA LYS A 137 13.32 28.11 -3.21
C LYS A 137 12.75 27.22 -2.10
N THR A 138 13.20 27.46 -0.90
CA THR A 138 12.80 26.69 0.28
C THR A 138 12.74 27.59 1.52
N PHE A 139 12.62 26.99 2.70
CA PHE A 139 12.70 27.68 3.99
C PHE A 139 13.29 26.73 5.04
N PRO A 140 13.91 27.25 6.11
CA PRO A 140 14.47 26.43 7.19
C PRO A 140 13.38 25.67 7.95
N ASN A 141 13.56 24.35 8.09
CA ASN A 141 12.72 23.52 8.91
C ASN A 141 13.48 22.25 9.35
N PRO A 142 13.05 21.50 10.38
CA PRO A 142 13.80 20.35 10.93
C PRO A 142 14.07 19.22 9.93
N HIS A 143 13.29 19.10 8.87
CA HIS A 143 13.40 18.05 7.85
C HIS A 143 14.15 18.51 6.60
N ASN A 144 14.43 19.79 6.47
CA ASN A 144 15.15 20.35 5.33
C ASN A 144 16.67 20.13 5.49
N LYS A 145 17.21 19.22 4.70
CA LYS A 145 18.65 18.89 4.71
C LYS A 145 19.34 19.32 3.42
N ILE A 146 18.78 20.28 2.68
CA ILE A 146 19.26 20.66 1.34
C ILE A 146 20.72 21.09 1.33
N HIS A 147 21.16 21.87 2.32
CA HIS A 147 22.55 22.29 2.45
C HIS A 147 23.50 21.11 2.68
N THR A 148 23.08 20.14 3.51
CA THR A 148 23.88 18.93 3.79
C THR A 148 24.00 18.08 2.53
N TRP A 149 22.90 17.87 1.80
CA TRP A 149 22.91 17.09 0.55
C TRP A 149 23.77 17.79 -0.51
N LEU A 150 23.63 19.10 -0.68
CA LEU A 150 24.43 19.86 -1.64
C LEU A 150 25.93 19.86 -1.26
N ALA A 151 26.28 20.04 0.01
CA ALA A 151 27.65 19.98 0.47
C ALA A 151 28.29 18.61 0.19
N LYS A 152 27.54 17.53 0.46
CA LYS A 152 27.97 16.15 0.15
C LYS A 152 28.20 15.97 -1.35
N ALA A 153 27.25 16.37 -2.20
CA ALA A 153 27.34 16.23 -3.64
C ALA A 153 28.54 17.00 -4.23
N LYS A 154 28.83 18.23 -3.72
CA LYS A 154 30.00 19.02 -4.11
C LYS A 154 31.33 18.42 -3.61
N ALA A 155 31.34 17.77 -2.47
CA ALA A 155 32.52 17.09 -1.94
C ALA A 155 32.88 15.84 -2.76
N GLU A 156 31.87 15.08 -3.19
CA GLU A 156 32.02 13.90 -4.02
C GLU A 156 32.41 14.23 -5.47
N ARG A 157 32.00 15.41 -5.96
CA ARG A 157 32.20 15.83 -7.33
C ARG A 157 32.60 17.30 -7.46
N LYS A 158 33.87 17.56 -7.73
CA LYS A 158 34.45 18.94 -7.82
C LYS A 158 33.87 19.80 -8.94
N ASP A 159 33.40 19.20 -10.01
CA ASP A 159 32.76 19.87 -11.15
C ASP A 159 31.24 19.88 -11.07
N PHE A 160 30.67 19.76 -9.84
CA PHE A 160 29.22 19.79 -9.63
C PHE A 160 28.63 21.09 -10.20
N PRO A 161 27.48 21.01 -10.91
CA PRO A 161 26.89 22.16 -11.57
C PRO A 161 26.39 23.22 -10.58
N ASP A 162 26.09 24.42 -11.11
CA ASP A 162 25.71 25.57 -10.30
C ASP A 162 24.34 25.37 -9.61
N VAL A 163 24.27 25.70 -8.31
CA VAL A 163 23.04 25.62 -7.49
C VAL A 163 22.93 26.88 -6.65
N LEU A 164 21.77 27.54 -6.72
CA LEU A 164 21.39 28.69 -5.92
C LEU A 164 20.25 28.29 -4.96
N ILE A 165 20.46 28.41 -3.65
CA ILE A 165 19.43 28.20 -2.63
C ILE A 165 18.91 29.56 -2.17
N ILE A 166 17.58 29.73 -2.15
CA ILE A 166 16.88 30.93 -1.67
C ILE A 166 16.00 30.54 -0.51
N GLU A 167 16.39 30.99 0.70
CA GLU A 167 15.62 30.72 1.93
C GLU A 167 14.88 31.96 2.45
N ASP A 168 15.12 33.12 1.83
CA ASP A 168 14.42 34.35 2.18
C ASP A 168 12.90 34.17 2.02
N ASP A 169 12.13 34.79 2.90
CA ASP A 169 10.69 34.85 2.77
C ASP A 169 10.33 35.81 1.64
N LEU A 170 9.75 35.26 0.56
CA LEU A 170 9.32 36.00 -0.59
C LEU A 170 7.80 36.18 -0.53
N ASP A 171 7.36 37.43 -0.67
CA ASP A 171 5.96 37.73 -0.93
C ASP A 171 5.55 37.26 -2.35
N GLU A 172 4.24 37.20 -2.59
CA GLU A 172 3.71 36.71 -3.88
C GLU A 172 4.27 37.41 -5.11
N PRO A 173 4.45 38.79 -5.14
CA PRO A 173 5.06 39.47 -6.27
C PRO A 173 6.50 39.04 -6.57
N ARG A 174 7.31 38.83 -5.54
CA ARG A 174 8.70 38.34 -5.69
C ARG A 174 8.76 36.89 -6.06
N LEU A 175 7.89 36.09 -5.45
CA LEU A 175 7.79 34.68 -5.80
C LEU A 175 7.39 34.50 -7.26
N LYS A 176 6.41 35.27 -7.75
CA LYS A 176 6.02 35.24 -9.14
C LYS A 176 7.18 35.73 -10.07
N ALA A 177 7.90 36.77 -9.69
CA ALA A 177 9.08 37.22 -10.42
C ALA A 177 10.20 36.16 -10.47
N LEU A 178 10.34 35.34 -9.44
CA LEU A 178 11.24 34.19 -9.41
C LEU A 178 10.83 33.12 -10.45
N TYR A 179 9.54 32.76 -10.50
CA TYR A 179 9.04 31.82 -11.53
C TYR A 179 9.31 32.37 -12.92
N GLU A 180 8.90 33.59 -13.22
CA GLU A 180 9.01 34.23 -14.57
C GLU A 180 10.46 34.41 -15.05
N GLN A 181 11.46 34.35 -14.15
CA GLN A 181 12.88 34.36 -14.50
C GLN A 181 13.46 32.98 -14.76
N CYS A 182 12.68 31.89 -14.57
CA CYS A 182 13.12 30.54 -14.78
C CYS A 182 12.49 29.89 -16.03
N HIS A 183 12.98 28.74 -16.45
CA HIS A 183 12.55 28.11 -17.71
C HIS A 183 11.76 26.81 -17.44
N VAL A 184 12.10 26.09 -16.38
CA VAL A 184 11.55 24.77 -16.07
C VAL A 184 11.39 24.62 -14.56
N LEU A 185 10.21 24.23 -14.11
CA LEU A 185 10.03 23.74 -12.75
C LEU A 185 10.36 22.25 -12.70
N VAL A 186 11.16 21.83 -11.73
CA VAL A 186 11.46 20.41 -11.44
C VAL A 186 10.88 20.07 -10.08
N ALA A 187 9.84 19.27 -10.06
CA ALA A 187 9.11 18.87 -8.85
C ALA A 187 8.97 17.34 -8.76
N PRO A 188 10.05 16.62 -8.41
CA PRO A 188 10.05 15.16 -8.35
C PRO A 188 9.47 14.67 -7.02
N SER A 189 8.31 15.20 -6.67
CA SER A 189 7.62 14.85 -5.44
C SER A 189 7.18 13.39 -5.46
N LYS A 190 7.37 12.70 -4.34
CA LYS A 190 6.93 11.31 -4.15
C LYS A 190 5.43 11.23 -3.88
N ALA A 191 4.82 12.32 -3.39
CA ALA A 191 3.40 12.40 -3.09
C ALA A 191 2.94 13.86 -3.04
N GLU A 192 1.81 14.16 -3.69
CA GLU A 192 1.16 15.47 -3.73
C GLU A 192 -0.36 15.33 -3.66
N GLY A 193 -1.00 16.16 -2.84
CA GLY A 193 -2.45 16.25 -2.79
C GLY A 193 -3.06 17.05 -3.95
N PHE A 194 -2.31 18.04 -4.49
CA PHE A 194 -2.70 18.82 -5.66
C PHE A 194 -1.49 19.22 -6.53
N GLY A 195 -0.43 19.78 -5.92
CA GLY A 195 0.75 20.24 -6.65
C GLY A 195 0.70 21.72 -7.03
N LEU A 196 0.38 22.59 -6.08
CA LEU A 196 0.26 24.05 -6.32
C LEU A 196 1.49 24.65 -7.01
N PRO A 197 2.76 24.32 -6.67
CA PRO A 197 3.92 24.85 -7.38
C PRO A 197 3.96 24.51 -8.87
N MET A 198 3.45 23.34 -9.29
CA MET A 198 3.36 22.96 -10.70
C MET A 198 2.33 23.83 -11.43
N ALA A 199 1.17 24.09 -10.79
CA ALA A 199 0.15 24.96 -11.36
C ALA A 199 0.65 26.42 -11.49
N GLU A 200 1.31 26.95 -10.47
CA GLU A 200 1.93 28.28 -10.49
C GLU A 200 2.99 28.40 -11.60
N ALA A 201 3.79 27.36 -11.79
CA ALA A 201 4.79 27.30 -12.86
C ALA A 201 4.15 27.39 -14.25
N MET A 202 3.11 26.56 -14.51
CA MET A 202 2.39 26.60 -15.79
C MET A 202 1.73 27.94 -16.03
N LEU A 203 1.13 28.57 -15.01
CA LEU A 203 0.55 29.92 -15.10
C LEU A 203 1.61 31.00 -15.34
N SER A 204 2.85 30.78 -14.90
CA SER A 204 3.99 31.67 -15.14
C SER A 204 4.74 31.39 -16.46
N GLY A 205 4.26 30.40 -17.24
CA GLY A 205 4.84 30.03 -18.53
C GLY A 205 6.02 29.07 -18.48
N LEU A 206 6.28 28.43 -17.35
CA LEU A 206 7.36 27.44 -17.22
C LEU A 206 6.92 26.06 -17.70
N ALA A 207 7.83 25.35 -18.33
CA ALA A 207 7.72 23.91 -18.49
C ALA A 207 7.77 23.22 -17.11
N VAL A 208 7.10 22.09 -16.98
CA VAL A 208 7.03 21.33 -15.71
C VAL A 208 7.56 19.92 -15.92
N ILE A 209 8.49 19.50 -15.03
CA ILE A 209 8.94 18.11 -14.87
C ILE A 209 8.43 17.64 -13.51
N THR A 210 7.65 16.56 -13.46
CA THR A 210 7.09 16.03 -12.22
C THR A 210 6.96 14.51 -12.24
N THR A 211 6.89 13.88 -11.07
CA THR A 211 6.60 12.44 -10.94
C THR A 211 5.21 12.13 -11.49
N GLY A 212 5.07 11.05 -12.25
CA GLY A 212 3.82 10.65 -12.90
C GLY A 212 2.79 10.03 -11.95
N TRP A 213 2.66 10.53 -10.70
CA TRP A 213 1.70 10.04 -9.71
C TRP A 213 1.41 11.09 -8.62
N GLY A 214 0.15 11.20 -8.22
CA GLY A 214 -0.32 12.13 -7.19
C GLY A 214 -1.38 13.08 -7.70
N GLY A 215 -1.82 14.02 -6.86
CA GLY A 215 -2.91 14.96 -7.17
C GLY A 215 -2.62 15.92 -8.33
N GLN A 216 -1.36 16.17 -8.66
CA GLN A 216 -0.99 16.96 -9.83
C GLN A 216 -1.37 16.30 -11.17
N MET A 217 -1.68 14.99 -11.17
CA MET A 217 -2.09 14.30 -12.40
C MET A 217 -3.43 14.79 -12.95
N ASP A 218 -4.23 15.50 -12.15
CA ASP A 218 -5.46 16.13 -12.63
C ASP A 218 -5.19 17.22 -13.71
N PHE A 219 -3.95 17.76 -13.77
CA PHE A 219 -3.56 18.78 -14.77
C PHE A 219 -2.17 18.54 -15.38
N CYS A 220 -1.32 17.70 -14.80
CA CYS A 220 -0.05 17.28 -15.35
C CYS A 220 -0.21 15.96 -16.12
N ASN A 221 -0.15 16.03 -17.44
CA ASN A 221 -0.19 14.87 -18.33
C ASN A 221 0.85 15.02 -19.44
N GLU A 222 0.98 14.07 -20.33
CA GLU A 222 1.97 14.07 -21.41
C GLU A 222 1.88 15.28 -22.35
N GLN A 223 0.74 15.99 -22.38
CA GLN A 223 0.56 17.19 -23.20
C GLN A 223 0.92 18.49 -22.48
N THR A 224 0.91 18.47 -21.12
CA THR A 224 1.08 19.67 -20.28
C THR A 224 2.37 19.66 -19.47
N ALA A 225 2.98 18.49 -19.26
CA ALA A 225 4.18 18.30 -18.44
C ALA A 225 5.08 17.18 -18.99
N TRP A 226 6.30 17.09 -18.49
CA TRP A 226 7.18 15.93 -18.64
C TRP A 226 7.04 15.08 -17.38
N LEU A 227 6.54 13.85 -17.56
CA LEU A 227 6.30 12.91 -16.47
C LEU A 227 7.51 12.02 -16.27
N VAL A 228 7.95 11.91 -15.03
CA VAL A 228 9.07 11.06 -14.60
C VAL A 228 8.51 9.73 -14.12
N ASP A 229 9.11 8.64 -14.58
CA ASP A 229 8.78 7.30 -14.11
C ASP A 229 9.18 7.10 -12.64
N TYR A 230 8.55 6.14 -11.96
CA TYR A 230 8.68 5.94 -10.52
C TYR A 230 8.48 4.48 -10.13
N SER A 231 8.80 4.16 -8.90
CA SER A 231 8.40 2.92 -8.23
C SER A 231 7.73 3.22 -6.89
N PHE A 232 6.75 2.41 -6.52
CA PHE A 232 6.16 2.50 -5.19
C PHE A 232 7.12 1.93 -4.15
N GLU A 233 7.31 2.68 -3.06
CA GLU A 233 8.04 2.27 -1.87
C GLU A 233 7.25 2.66 -0.61
N PRO A 234 7.42 1.98 0.54
CA PRO A 234 6.77 2.36 1.80
C PRO A 234 7.08 3.80 2.19
N THR A 235 6.08 4.51 2.70
CA THR A 235 6.26 5.90 3.17
C THR A 235 7.08 5.96 4.45
N GLN A 236 7.78 7.09 4.62
CA GLN A 236 8.53 7.41 5.83
C GLN A 236 8.02 8.75 6.37
N THR A 237 6.79 8.73 6.89
CA THR A 237 6.13 9.91 7.42
C THR A 237 5.89 9.77 8.93
N HIS A 238 5.53 10.88 9.58
CA HIS A 238 5.22 10.92 11.01
C HIS A 238 3.91 10.22 11.37
N PHE A 239 3.08 9.86 10.39
CA PHE A 239 1.84 9.12 10.63
C PHE A 239 2.09 7.67 11.00
N GLY A 240 3.19 7.07 10.54
CA GLY A 240 3.53 5.68 10.83
C GLY A 240 2.52 4.69 10.27
N LEU A 241 1.93 4.99 9.09
CA LEU A 241 0.96 4.12 8.42
C LEU A 241 1.69 2.97 7.73
N PHE A 242 1.40 1.74 8.14
CA PHE A 242 2.10 0.54 7.67
C PHE A 242 1.82 0.22 6.20
N ASP A 243 0.60 0.52 5.71
CA ASP A 243 0.17 0.21 4.35
C ASP A 243 0.23 1.42 3.42
N SER A 244 1.03 2.42 3.79
CA SER A 244 1.18 3.62 3.01
C SER A 244 2.39 3.52 2.09
N VAL A 245 2.19 3.86 0.82
CA VAL A 245 3.25 3.97 -0.18
C VAL A 245 3.27 5.35 -0.81
N TRP A 246 4.42 5.71 -1.36
CA TRP A 246 4.60 6.87 -2.21
C TRP A 246 5.37 6.50 -3.49
N ALA A 247 5.32 7.35 -4.49
CA ALA A 247 5.97 7.16 -5.78
C ALA A 247 7.38 7.73 -5.76
N ARG A 248 8.39 6.90 -5.54
CA ARG A 248 9.79 7.32 -5.62
C ARG A 248 10.20 7.49 -7.08
N PRO A 249 10.53 8.73 -7.54
CA PRO A 249 10.97 8.96 -8.91
C PRO A 249 12.21 8.13 -9.25
N ASP A 250 12.25 7.60 -10.47
CA ASP A 250 13.46 6.98 -11.00
C ASP A 250 14.50 8.07 -11.31
N ILE A 251 15.67 7.98 -10.67
CA ILE A 251 16.73 8.99 -10.78
C ILE A 251 17.30 9.04 -12.21
N GLY A 252 17.42 7.89 -12.87
CA GLY A 252 17.91 7.80 -14.25
C GLY A 252 16.95 8.46 -15.22
N ASP A 253 15.67 8.22 -15.04
CA ASP A 253 14.61 8.84 -15.84
C ASP A 253 14.50 10.36 -15.58
N LEU A 254 14.53 10.77 -14.30
CA LEU A 254 14.55 12.18 -13.92
C LEU A 254 15.75 12.92 -14.56
N ALA A 255 16.94 12.31 -14.48
CA ALA A 255 18.14 12.87 -15.10
C ALA A 255 17.98 12.99 -16.62
N ARG A 256 17.53 11.92 -17.29
CA ARG A 256 17.27 11.92 -18.73
C ARG A 256 16.24 12.98 -19.12
N THR A 257 15.15 13.08 -18.40
CA THR A 257 14.08 14.05 -18.64
C THR A 257 14.56 15.49 -18.44
N MET A 258 15.34 15.77 -17.40
CA MET A 258 15.94 17.11 -17.21
C MET A 258 16.85 17.47 -18.36
N ARG A 259 17.66 16.54 -18.88
CA ARG A 259 18.54 16.77 -20.04
C ARG A 259 17.75 16.98 -21.32
N GLU A 260 16.73 16.16 -21.57
CA GLU A 260 15.82 16.31 -22.71
C GLU A 260 15.15 17.70 -22.73
N VAL A 261 14.60 18.13 -21.61
CA VAL A 261 13.92 19.44 -21.52
C VAL A 261 14.88 20.61 -21.70
N TYR A 262 16.11 20.49 -21.19
CA TYR A 262 17.18 21.49 -21.44
C TYR A 262 17.49 21.61 -22.92
N GLU A 263 17.60 20.51 -23.65
CA GLU A 263 17.91 20.48 -25.09
C GLU A 263 16.69 20.75 -25.98
N THR A 264 15.48 20.65 -25.43
CA THR A 264 14.24 20.93 -26.16
C THR A 264 14.17 22.43 -26.56
N LYS A 265 13.74 22.70 -27.79
CA LYS A 265 13.54 24.06 -28.27
C LYS A 265 12.53 24.81 -27.41
N GLN A 266 12.78 26.10 -27.18
CA GLN A 266 11.90 26.94 -26.36
C GLN A 266 10.44 26.87 -26.81
N ILE A 267 10.17 26.93 -28.10
CA ILE A 267 8.81 26.89 -28.66
C ILE A 267 8.03 25.66 -28.20
N VAL A 268 8.67 24.50 -28.09
CA VAL A 268 8.01 23.25 -27.65
C VAL A 268 7.73 23.28 -26.14
N ARG A 269 8.64 23.86 -25.34
CA ARG A 269 8.41 24.08 -23.91
C ARG A 269 7.24 25.03 -23.68
N ASP A 270 7.22 26.15 -24.44
CA ASP A 270 6.18 27.18 -24.34
C ASP A 270 4.80 26.65 -24.76
N GLU A 271 4.74 25.84 -25.83
CA GLU A 271 3.50 25.18 -26.26
C GLU A 271 2.92 24.26 -25.16
N ARG A 272 3.78 23.49 -24.50
CA ARG A 272 3.35 22.56 -23.43
C ARG A 272 2.92 23.34 -22.20
N ALA A 273 3.65 24.36 -21.79
CA ALA A 273 3.27 25.24 -20.69
C ALA A 273 1.95 25.99 -20.97
N THR A 274 1.73 26.43 -22.20
CA THR A 274 0.48 27.09 -22.62
C THR A 274 -0.71 26.15 -22.51
N LYS A 275 -0.58 24.91 -22.97
CA LYS A 275 -1.64 23.89 -22.80
C LYS A 275 -1.96 23.63 -21.31
N GLY A 276 -0.94 23.56 -20.46
CA GLY A 276 -1.13 23.43 -19.01
C GLY A 276 -1.86 24.63 -18.42
N LYS A 277 -1.46 25.83 -18.78
CA LYS A 277 -2.13 27.07 -18.39
C LYS A 277 -3.60 27.12 -18.84
N GLU A 278 -3.89 26.75 -20.08
CA GLU A 278 -5.25 26.69 -20.60
C GLU A 278 -6.11 25.68 -19.84
N LEU A 279 -5.57 24.48 -19.59
CA LEU A 279 -6.26 23.45 -18.80
C LEU A 279 -6.59 23.97 -17.39
N LEU A 280 -5.63 24.60 -16.71
CA LEU A 280 -5.82 25.15 -15.38
C LEU A 280 -6.88 26.26 -15.36
N LEU A 281 -6.81 27.21 -16.29
CA LEU A 281 -7.75 28.33 -16.36
C LEU A 281 -9.16 27.92 -16.80
N ASN A 282 -9.32 26.77 -17.48
CA ASN A 282 -10.62 26.24 -17.87
C ASN A 282 -11.31 25.41 -16.77
N ASN A 283 -10.52 24.83 -15.83
CA ASN A 283 -11.07 23.87 -14.87
C ASN A 283 -10.82 24.23 -13.40
N PHE A 284 -9.84 25.08 -13.09
CA PHE A 284 -9.37 25.36 -11.75
C PHE A 284 -9.38 26.85 -11.37
N ARG A 285 -10.44 27.58 -11.82
CA ARG A 285 -10.72 28.93 -11.29
C ARG A 285 -11.43 28.80 -9.93
N TRP A 286 -11.21 29.74 -9.05
CA TRP A 286 -11.94 29.80 -7.77
C TRP A 286 -13.47 29.85 -7.96
N SER A 287 -13.95 30.45 -9.04
CA SER A 287 -15.40 30.43 -9.38
C SER A 287 -15.91 29.02 -9.67
N ASP A 288 -15.10 28.21 -10.38
CA ASP A 288 -15.48 26.85 -10.76
C ASP A 288 -15.43 25.92 -9.54
N VAL A 289 -14.37 26.08 -8.73
CA VAL A 289 -14.19 25.37 -7.46
C VAL A 289 -15.36 25.66 -6.51
N ALA A 290 -15.72 26.95 -6.33
CA ALA A 290 -16.85 27.34 -5.51
C ALA A 290 -18.19 26.80 -6.06
N THR A 291 -18.36 26.79 -7.37
CA THR A 291 -19.56 26.24 -8.01
C THR A 291 -19.68 24.75 -7.77
N ARG A 292 -18.61 23.97 -7.92
CA ARG A 292 -18.57 22.53 -7.60
C ARG A 292 -18.89 22.29 -6.14
N LEU A 293 -18.26 23.04 -5.23
CA LEU A 293 -18.51 22.95 -3.78
C LEU A 293 -20.00 23.15 -3.44
N VAL A 294 -20.58 24.25 -3.93
CA VAL A 294 -22.00 24.58 -3.68
C VAL A 294 -22.94 23.53 -4.27
N LYS A 295 -22.63 23.05 -5.48
CA LYS A 295 -23.40 21.96 -6.13
C LYS A 295 -23.38 20.69 -5.29
N SER A 296 -22.20 20.28 -4.81
CA SER A 296 -22.04 19.11 -3.95
C SER A 296 -22.79 19.27 -2.62
N ALA A 297 -22.64 20.41 -1.93
CA ALA A 297 -23.33 20.66 -0.68
C ALA A 297 -24.87 20.63 -0.85
N LYS A 298 -25.40 21.18 -1.95
CA LYS A 298 -26.83 21.09 -2.26
C LYS A 298 -27.29 19.65 -2.49
N LYS A 299 -26.53 18.89 -3.29
CA LYS A 299 -26.81 17.47 -3.54
C LYS A 299 -26.82 16.69 -2.22
N TRP A 300 -25.81 16.84 -1.37
CA TRP A 300 -25.72 16.12 -0.10
C TRP A 300 -26.81 16.47 0.91
N ALA A 301 -27.38 17.66 0.83
CA ALA A 301 -28.54 18.02 1.64
C ALA A 301 -29.84 17.25 1.27
N GLU A 302 -29.88 16.65 0.09
CA GLU A 302 -31.05 15.97 -0.51
C GLU A 302 -30.86 14.45 -0.64
N ILE A 303 -29.64 13.92 -0.39
CA ILE A 303 -29.32 12.49 -0.61
C ILE A 303 -30.07 11.60 0.39
N PRO A 304 -30.70 10.52 -0.10
CA PRO A 304 -31.27 9.47 0.74
C PRO A 304 -30.16 8.70 1.49
N PRO A 305 -30.51 7.94 2.54
CA PRO A 305 -29.56 7.11 3.25
C PRO A 305 -28.84 6.12 2.31
N ILE A 306 -27.58 5.80 2.67
CA ILE A 306 -26.72 4.87 1.93
C ILE A 306 -27.45 3.57 1.64
N VAL A 307 -27.47 3.12 0.39
CA VAL A 307 -28.05 1.83 0.00
C VAL A 307 -27.07 0.72 0.40
N GLU A 308 -27.58 -0.33 1.04
CA GLU A 308 -26.77 -1.50 1.37
C GLU A 308 -26.50 -2.32 0.09
N PRO A 309 -25.22 -2.55 -0.27
CA PRO A 309 -24.86 -3.32 -1.47
C PRO A 309 -25.24 -4.80 -1.30
N ARG A 310 -25.73 -5.43 -2.37
CA ARG A 310 -25.96 -6.86 -2.46
C ARG A 310 -24.71 -7.54 -2.98
N ILE A 311 -23.90 -8.07 -2.07
CA ILE A 311 -22.54 -8.55 -2.34
C ILE A 311 -22.53 -10.04 -2.68
N ALA A 312 -22.01 -10.39 -3.86
CA ALA A 312 -21.58 -11.74 -4.21
C ALA A 312 -20.06 -11.88 -4.05
N TRP A 313 -19.63 -12.89 -3.30
CA TRP A 313 -18.23 -13.18 -3.04
C TRP A 313 -17.77 -14.43 -3.80
N VAL A 314 -17.06 -14.27 -4.91
CA VAL A 314 -16.60 -15.35 -5.79
C VAL A 314 -15.25 -15.86 -5.32
N THR A 315 -15.18 -17.12 -4.84
CA THR A 315 -13.97 -17.69 -4.22
C THR A 315 -13.99 -19.22 -4.15
N SER A 316 -12.86 -19.83 -3.80
CA SER A 316 -12.85 -21.16 -3.17
C SER A 316 -13.33 -21.04 -1.72
N TRP A 317 -14.06 -22.03 -1.22
CA TRP A 317 -14.70 -21.96 0.09
C TRP A 317 -14.72 -23.31 0.80
N ASN A 318 -14.51 -23.30 2.13
CA ASN A 318 -14.54 -24.49 2.99
C ASN A 318 -13.66 -25.65 2.49
N ASN A 319 -12.53 -25.36 1.87
CA ASN A 319 -11.53 -26.32 1.44
C ASN A 319 -10.15 -25.95 1.99
N ARG A 320 -9.18 -26.87 1.87
CA ARG A 320 -7.80 -26.65 2.35
C ARG A 320 -7.02 -25.73 1.41
N CYS A 321 -7.38 -24.46 1.39
CA CYS A 321 -6.81 -23.44 0.52
C CYS A 321 -6.66 -22.11 1.30
N GLY A 322 -5.50 -21.46 1.19
CA GLY A 322 -5.25 -20.18 1.85
C GLY A 322 -6.23 -19.08 1.42
N ILE A 323 -6.69 -19.09 0.15
CA ILE A 323 -7.69 -18.13 -0.36
C ILE A 323 -9.05 -18.36 0.29
N ALA A 324 -9.42 -19.63 0.54
CA ALA A 324 -10.65 -19.94 1.24
C ALA A 324 -10.64 -19.44 2.69
N SER A 325 -9.53 -19.61 3.40
CA SER A 325 -9.36 -19.09 4.77
C SER A 325 -9.37 -17.57 4.79
N TYR A 326 -8.65 -16.91 3.87
CA TYR A 326 -8.66 -15.45 3.73
C TYR A 326 -10.08 -14.91 3.48
N SER A 327 -10.82 -15.54 2.56
CA SER A 327 -12.19 -15.17 2.26
C SER A 327 -13.12 -15.36 3.46
N ALA A 328 -12.98 -16.45 4.19
CA ALA A 328 -13.79 -16.72 5.38
C ALA A 328 -13.61 -15.64 6.44
N HIS A 329 -12.36 -15.28 6.76
CA HIS A 329 -12.07 -14.23 7.73
C HIS A 329 -12.62 -12.87 7.33
N LEU A 330 -12.56 -12.48 6.05
CA LEU A 330 -13.15 -11.23 5.61
C LEU A 330 -14.68 -11.28 5.65
N VAL A 331 -15.29 -12.31 5.07
CA VAL A 331 -16.76 -12.45 4.97
C VAL A 331 -17.42 -12.51 6.36
N GLU A 332 -16.80 -13.21 7.31
CA GLU A 332 -17.30 -13.32 8.69
C GLU A 332 -17.29 -11.96 9.43
N ASN A 333 -16.45 -11.03 9.01
CA ASN A 333 -16.29 -9.72 9.65
C ASN A 333 -16.91 -8.55 8.85
N ILE A 334 -17.41 -8.77 7.62
CA ILE A 334 -18.14 -7.73 6.87
C ILE A 334 -19.46 -7.43 7.57
N PRO A 335 -19.77 -6.14 7.89
CA PRO A 335 -21.00 -5.77 8.59
C PRO A 335 -22.23 -5.74 7.64
N ALA A 336 -22.36 -6.71 6.75
CA ALA A 336 -23.44 -6.83 5.77
C ALA A 336 -23.67 -8.29 5.39
N ASP A 337 -24.81 -8.54 4.73
CA ASP A 337 -25.14 -9.83 4.19
C ASP A 337 -24.33 -10.11 2.92
N VAL A 338 -23.46 -11.13 2.98
CA VAL A 338 -22.64 -11.58 1.85
C VAL A 338 -23.08 -12.97 1.43
N THR A 339 -23.30 -13.17 0.12
CA THR A 339 -23.51 -14.48 -0.46
C THR A 339 -22.23 -14.98 -1.11
N VAL A 340 -21.78 -16.18 -0.70
CA VAL A 340 -20.57 -16.77 -1.25
C VAL A 340 -20.91 -17.63 -2.47
N LEU A 341 -20.33 -17.28 -3.61
CA LEU A 341 -20.40 -18.04 -4.86
C LEU A 341 -19.12 -18.90 -4.96
N ALA A 342 -19.21 -20.11 -4.44
CA ALA A 342 -18.06 -20.98 -4.22
C ALA A 342 -17.75 -21.87 -5.43
N SER A 343 -16.46 -22.16 -5.62
CA SER A 343 -16.08 -23.26 -6.53
C SER A 343 -16.52 -24.61 -5.99
N ARG A 344 -16.84 -25.56 -6.89
CA ARG A 344 -17.11 -26.94 -6.53
C ARG A 344 -15.84 -27.60 -5.99
N SER A 345 -15.99 -28.45 -4.99
CA SER A 345 -14.89 -29.21 -4.38
C SER A 345 -15.41 -30.51 -3.78
N GLU A 346 -14.70 -31.60 -4.00
CA GLU A 346 -15.02 -32.90 -3.42
C GLU A 346 -14.59 -33.01 -1.94
N LEU A 347 -13.57 -32.21 -1.55
CA LEU A 347 -12.98 -32.26 -0.20
C LEU A 347 -13.27 -30.95 0.54
N LEU A 348 -14.36 -30.97 1.31
CA LEU A 348 -14.75 -29.86 2.17
C LEU A 348 -14.18 -30.04 3.59
N SER A 349 -13.68 -28.95 4.16
CA SER A 349 -13.21 -28.90 5.57
C SER A 349 -14.36 -28.66 6.56
N LYS A 350 -15.42 -27.99 6.10
CA LYS A 350 -16.64 -27.68 6.89
C LYS A 350 -17.88 -27.79 6.00
N VAL A 351 -19.04 -27.98 6.62
CA VAL A 351 -20.34 -27.96 5.92
C VAL A 351 -20.67 -26.51 5.53
N ASP A 352 -21.19 -26.33 4.32
CA ASP A 352 -21.60 -25.02 3.82
C ASP A 352 -22.83 -24.50 4.57
N GLY A 353 -22.84 -23.19 4.83
CA GLY A 353 -24.01 -22.47 5.34
C GLY A 353 -25.02 -22.16 4.23
N VAL A 354 -26.19 -21.65 4.61
CA VAL A 354 -27.30 -21.33 3.70
C VAL A 354 -26.99 -20.26 2.65
N ARG A 355 -25.96 -19.44 2.86
CA ARG A 355 -25.52 -18.36 1.95
C ARG A 355 -24.35 -18.77 1.06
N VAL A 356 -24.12 -20.06 0.85
CA VAL A 356 -23.05 -20.59 0.02
C VAL A 356 -23.66 -21.33 -1.17
N HIS A 357 -23.39 -20.86 -2.38
CA HIS A 357 -23.82 -21.48 -3.64
C HIS A 357 -22.60 -21.97 -4.41
N ARG A 358 -22.53 -23.26 -4.73
CA ARG A 358 -21.45 -23.85 -5.53
C ARG A 358 -21.85 -23.89 -7.00
N CYS A 359 -21.45 -22.87 -7.75
CA CYS A 359 -21.92 -22.62 -9.11
C CYS A 359 -20.82 -22.49 -10.17
N TRP A 360 -19.57 -22.80 -9.84
CA TRP A 360 -18.47 -22.77 -10.80
C TRP A 360 -17.37 -23.77 -10.45
N ASP A 361 -16.53 -24.11 -11.42
CA ASP A 361 -15.39 -25.03 -11.27
C ASP A 361 -14.07 -24.30 -11.51
N ALA A 362 -13.09 -24.51 -10.61
CA ALA A 362 -11.76 -23.98 -10.81
C ALA A 362 -11.03 -24.73 -11.94
N GLY A 363 -10.35 -23.98 -12.82
CA GLY A 363 -9.55 -24.52 -13.91
C GLY A 363 -9.93 -23.99 -15.30
N GLU A 364 -9.53 -24.74 -16.34
CA GLU A 364 -9.64 -24.29 -17.74
C GLU A 364 -11.00 -24.59 -18.39
N GLU A 365 -11.77 -25.53 -17.85
CA GLU A 365 -12.93 -26.10 -18.53
C GLU A 365 -14.24 -25.38 -18.24
N ASP A 366 -14.31 -24.61 -17.14
CA ASP A 366 -15.55 -23.92 -16.77
C ASP A 366 -15.86 -22.75 -17.72
N SER A 367 -17.13 -22.68 -18.13
CA SER A 367 -17.65 -21.61 -18.98
C SER A 367 -18.06 -20.35 -18.21
N LEU A 368 -18.14 -20.40 -16.89
CA LEU A 368 -18.65 -19.38 -15.98
C LEU A 368 -20.11 -18.97 -16.20
N LYS A 369 -20.86 -19.68 -17.05
CA LYS A 369 -22.26 -19.35 -17.38
C LYS A 369 -23.21 -19.58 -16.21
N GLU A 370 -22.98 -20.63 -15.43
CA GLU A 370 -23.81 -20.89 -14.25
C GLU A 370 -23.53 -19.84 -13.16
N LEU A 371 -22.26 -19.44 -12.97
CA LEU A 371 -21.91 -18.33 -12.11
C LEU A 371 -22.62 -17.03 -12.52
N ALA A 372 -22.59 -16.67 -13.80
CA ALA A 372 -23.29 -15.50 -14.33
C ALA A 372 -24.81 -15.58 -14.10
N ALA A 373 -25.42 -16.74 -14.35
CA ALA A 373 -26.86 -16.94 -14.14
C ALA A 373 -27.28 -16.73 -12.68
N VAL A 374 -26.52 -17.28 -11.71
CA VAL A 374 -26.79 -17.08 -10.27
C VAL A 374 -26.65 -15.60 -9.89
N ILE A 375 -25.63 -14.91 -10.43
CA ILE A 375 -25.44 -13.47 -10.17
C ILE A 375 -26.65 -12.66 -10.63
N ASP A 376 -27.21 -12.98 -11.78
CA ASP A 376 -28.35 -12.25 -12.35
C ASP A 376 -29.68 -12.63 -11.67
N GLU A 377 -29.92 -13.91 -11.39
CA GLU A 377 -31.12 -14.40 -10.70
C GLU A 377 -31.27 -13.76 -9.31
N ASP A 378 -30.18 -13.71 -8.54
CA ASP A 378 -30.16 -13.13 -7.21
C ASP A 378 -29.95 -11.60 -7.21
N ARG A 379 -29.80 -10.98 -8.38
CA ARG A 379 -29.68 -9.53 -8.59
C ARG A 379 -28.60 -8.88 -7.73
N PHE A 380 -27.41 -9.47 -7.66
CA PHE A 380 -26.26 -8.84 -7.03
C PHE A 380 -25.84 -7.58 -7.80
N ASP A 381 -25.52 -6.53 -7.08
CA ASP A 381 -24.98 -5.28 -7.64
C ASP A 381 -23.45 -5.22 -7.54
N THR A 382 -22.87 -5.99 -6.62
CA THR A 382 -21.44 -5.95 -6.31
C THR A 382 -20.83 -7.35 -6.34
N LEU A 383 -19.70 -7.47 -7.03
CA LEU A 383 -18.91 -8.70 -7.11
C LEU A 383 -17.55 -8.49 -6.48
N VAL A 384 -17.23 -9.26 -5.45
CA VAL A 384 -15.88 -9.36 -4.89
C VAL A 384 -15.28 -10.68 -5.34
N ILE A 385 -14.29 -10.61 -6.23
CA ILE A 385 -13.74 -11.80 -6.89
C ILE A 385 -12.33 -12.06 -6.40
N GLN A 386 -12.07 -13.28 -5.93
CA GLN A 386 -10.75 -13.72 -5.53
C GLN A 386 -10.03 -14.33 -6.74
N PHE A 387 -8.99 -13.67 -7.23
CA PHE A 387 -8.26 -14.11 -8.41
C PHE A 387 -7.01 -14.89 -8.05
N ASN A 388 -6.88 -16.05 -8.70
CA ASN A 388 -5.64 -16.82 -8.82
C ASN A 388 -5.53 -17.40 -10.22
N TYR A 389 -4.33 -17.54 -10.75
CA TYR A 389 -4.07 -18.09 -12.09
C TYR A 389 -4.69 -19.48 -12.32
N GLY A 390 -4.83 -20.28 -11.26
CA GLY A 390 -5.43 -21.60 -11.32
C GLY A 390 -6.96 -21.62 -11.36
N PHE A 391 -7.63 -20.50 -11.08
CA PHE A 391 -9.08 -20.48 -10.91
C PHE A 391 -9.85 -20.36 -12.23
N PHE A 392 -9.32 -19.60 -13.19
CA PHE A 392 -10.09 -19.23 -14.38
C PHE A 392 -9.33 -19.49 -15.68
N ASN A 393 -10.07 -19.89 -16.72
CA ASN A 393 -9.65 -19.72 -18.10
C ASN A 393 -9.69 -18.23 -18.45
N PHE A 394 -8.60 -17.66 -18.99
CA PHE A 394 -8.50 -16.21 -19.18
C PHE A 394 -9.46 -15.63 -20.21
N GLU A 395 -9.71 -16.33 -21.31
CA GLU A 395 -10.64 -15.86 -22.35
C GLU A 395 -12.08 -15.80 -21.80
N ARG A 396 -12.51 -16.89 -21.16
CA ARG A 396 -13.85 -16.96 -20.54
C ARG A 396 -14.00 -15.99 -19.38
N PHE A 397 -12.93 -15.72 -18.64
CA PHE A 397 -12.93 -14.76 -17.54
C PHE A 397 -13.01 -13.32 -18.05
N ILE A 398 -12.36 -13.00 -19.18
CA ILE A 398 -12.52 -11.69 -19.86
C ILE A 398 -13.97 -11.47 -20.27
N ASP A 399 -14.60 -12.47 -20.93
CA ASP A 399 -15.98 -12.37 -21.37
C ASP A 399 -16.93 -12.21 -20.19
N PHE A 400 -16.76 -13.01 -19.15
CA PHE A 400 -17.54 -12.92 -17.90
C PHE A 400 -17.42 -11.53 -17.25
N LEU A 401 -16.22 -11.01 -17.06
CA LEU A 401 -16.03 -9.69 -16.47
C LEU A 401 -16.63 -8.58 -17.33
N ALA A 402 -16.50 -8.68 -18.67
CA ALA A 402 -17.08 -7.73 -19.59
C ALA A 402 -18.60 -7.69 -19.45
N GLU A 403 -19.25 -8.86 -19.42
CA GLU A 403 -20.70 -8.98 -19.23
C GLU A 403 -21.16 -8.35 -17.91
N GLN A 404 -20.48 -8.63 -16.80
CA GLN A 404 -20.85 -8.09 -15.49
C GLN A 404 -20.66 -6.57 -15.40
N LEU A 405 -19.55 -6.06 -15.96
CA LEU A 405 -19.27 -4.62 -16.02
C LEU A 405 -20.23 -3.88 -16.95
N ASP A 406 -20.61 -4.47 -18.11
CA ASP A 406 -21.59 -3.90 -19.05
C ASP A 406 -23.01 -3.90 -18.45
N ALA A 407 -23.30 -4.83 -17.53
CA ALA A 407 -24.52 -4.86 -16.73
C ALA A 407 -24.54 -3.83 -15.57
N GLY A 408 -23.51 -2.98 -15.44
CA GLY A 408 -23.41 -1.95 -14.41
C GLY A 408 -23.08 -2.47 -13.01
N LYS A 409 -22.53 -3.68 -12.87
CA LYS A 409 -22.16 -4.22 -11.57
C LYS A 409 -20.82 -3.66 -11.09
N VAL A 410 -20.70 -3.36 -9.81
CA VAL A 410 -19.42 -3.01 -9.19
C VAL A 410 -18.55 -4.26 -9.08
N VAL A 411 -17.35 -4.21 -9.65
CA VAL A 411 -16.38 -5.32 -9.60
C VAL A 411 -15.15 -4.92 -8.81
N VAL A 412 -14.89 -5.62 -7.71
CA VAL A 412 -13.67 -5.55 -6.90
C VAL A 412 -12.93 -6.88 -7.03
N LEU A 413 -11.70 -6.84 -7.52
CA LEU A 413 -10.88 -8.03 -7.76
C LEU A 413 -9.71 -8.07 -6.78
N THR A 414 -9.58 -9.14 -5.98
CA THR A 414 -8.41 -9.36 -5.12
C THR A 414 -7.43 -10.30 -5.81
N MET A 415 -6.19 -9.87 -6.02
CA MET A 415 -5.16 -10.65 -6.70
C MET A 415 -4.21 -11.31 -5.69
N HIS A 416 -4.30 -12.63 -5.56
CA HIS A 416 -3.41 -13.42 -4.68
C HIS A 416 -2.07 -13.77 -5.30
N ALA A 417 -1.91 -13.54 -6.60
CA ALA A 417 -0.66 -13.68 -7.33
C ALA A 417 -0.63 -12.72 -8.52
N THR A 418 0.51 -12.07 -8.73
CA THR A 418 0.75 -11.12 -9.84
C THR A 418 1.96 -11.52 -10.69
N ILE A 419 2.66 -12.61 -10.32
CA ILE A 419 3.76 -13.17 -11.10
C ILE A 419 3.22 -14.25 -12.03
N ASP A 420 3.45 -14.07 -13.33
CA ASP A 420 3.03 -15.05 -14.34
C ASP A 420 3.65 -16.43 -14.10
N PRO A 421 2.86 -17.51 -14.12
CA PRO A 421 3.35 -18.86 -13.89
C PRO A 421 4.25 -19.34 -15.02
N LYS A 422 5.43 -19.88 -14.68
CA LYS A 422 6.42 -20.39 -15.66
C LYS A 422 5.92 -21.63 -16.43
N ASN A 423 5.11 -22.44 -15.77
CA ASN A 423 4.56 -23.69 -16.32
C ASN A 423 3.26 -23.50 -17.13
N ALA A 424 2.71 -22.28 -17.20
CA ALA A 424 1.52 -21.94 -17.97
C ALA A 424 1.73 -20.65 -18.77
N PRO A 425 2.56 -20.66 -19.83
CA PRO A 425 2.95 -19.44 -20.56
C PRO A 425 1.80 -18.75 -21.29
N HIS A 426 0.64 -19.41 -21.43
CA HIS A 426 -0.58 -18.83 -21.95
C HIS A 426 -1.30 -17.94 -20.94
N LYS A 427 -1.04 -18.10 -19.63
CA LYS A 427 -1.62 -17.31 -18.53
C LYS A 427 -0.73 -16.13 -18.19
N ARG A 428 -0.84 -15.04 -18.95
CA ARG A 428 -0.11 -13.79 -18.71
C ARG A 428 -1.08 -12.68 -18.35
N LEU A 429 -0.80 -11.92 -17.30
CA LEU A 429 -1.63 -10.79 -16.85
C LEU A 429 -1.82 -9.74 -17.95
N GLU A 430 -0.85 -9.57 -18.83
CA GLU A 430 -0.97 -8.65 -19.98
C GLU A 430 -2.22 -8.93 -20.82
N LYS A 431 -2.67 -10.18 -20.93
CA LYS A 431 -3.90 -10.54 -21.65
C LYS A 431 -5.16 -10.01 -20.97
N LEU A 432 -5.13 -9.88 -19.66
CA LEU A 432 -6.25 -9.38 -18.85
C LEU A 432 -6.25 -7.85 -18.72
N LYS A 433 -5.18 -7.15 -19.12
CA LYS A 433 -4.98 -5.72 -18.90
C LYS A 433 -6.20 -4.87 -19.22
N SER A 434 -6.77 -5.04 -20.42
CA SER A 434 -7.89 -4.22 -20.89
C SER A 434 -9.14 -4.39 -20.04
N ILE A 435 -9.44 -5.60 -19.58
CA ILE A 435 -10.62 -5.85 -18.75
C ILE A 435 -10.35 -5.46 -17.29
N LEU A 436 -9.13 -5.68 -16.79
CA LEU A 436 -8.73 -5.25 -15.46
C LEU A 436 -8.79 -3.73 -15.30
N ALA A 437 -8.44 -2.98 -16.32
CA ALA A 437 -8.56 -1.52 -16.33
C ALA A 437 -10.00 -1.01 -16.16
N ARG A 438 -11.00 -1.84 -16.49
CA ARG A 438 -12.42 -1.52 -16.32
C ARG A 438 -12.97 -1.87 -14.94
N CYS A 439 -12.28 -2.73 -14.18
CA CYS A 439 -12.71 -3.08 -12.82
C CYS A 439 -12.70 -1.83 -11.92
N HIS A 440 -13.64 -1.75 -10.98
CA HIS A 440 -13.73 -0.61 -10.07
C HIS A 440 -12.55 -0.53 -9.12
N ARG A 441 -12.10 -1.69 -8.61
CA ARG A 441 -10.86 -1.80 -7.82
C ARG A 441 -10.17 -3.15 -8.04
N ILE A 442 -8.85 -3.10 -8.01
CA ILE A 442 -7.97 -4.27 -7.97
C ILE A 442 -7.16 -4.16 -6.68
N LEU A 443 -7.39 -5.12 -5.78
CA LEU A 443 -6.69 -5.19 -4.49
C LEU A 443 -5.46 -6.07 -4.62
N VAL A 444 -4.32 -5.55 -4.16
CA VAL A 444 -3.04 -6.28 -4.13
C VAL A 444 -2.44 -6.21 -2.72
N HIS A 445 -1.62 -7.19 -2.37
CA HIS A 445 -1.18 -7.37 -0.99
C HIS A 445 0.14 -6.68 -0.67
N THR A 446 1.01 -6.44 -1.66
CA THR A 446 2.36 -5.92 -1.43
C THR A 446 2.71 -4.76 -2.38
N PRO A 447 3.65 -3.87 -1.98
CA PRO A 447 4.20 -2.86 -2.90
C PRO A 447 4.83 -3.47 -4.16
N SER A 448 5.37 -4.68 -4.08
CA SER A 448 5.91 -5.40 -5.23
C SER A 448 4.83 -5.77 -6.24
N ASP A 449 3.64 -6.16 -5.80
CA ASP A 449 2.49 -6.40 -6.66
C ASP A 449 2.00 -5.10 -7.33
N LEU A 450 1.93 -4.04 -6.54
CA LEU A 450 1.54 -2.72 -7.03
C LEU A 450 2.49 -2.25 -8.15
N ASN A 451 3.80 -2.42 -7.97
CA ASN A 451 4.80 -2.10 -8.99
C ASN A 451 4.69 -2.99 -10.25
N ARG A 452 4.34 -4.26 -10.10
CA ARG A 452 4.11 -5.15 -11.25
C ARG A 452 2.89 -4.71 -12.06
N LEU A 453 1.77 -4.39 -11.42
CA LEU A 453 0.59 -3.90 -12.11
C LEU A 453 0.82 -2.52 -12.74
N LYS A 454 1.58 -1.63 -12.09
CA LYS A 454 2.06 -0.38 -12.69
C LYS A 454 2.86 -0.65 -13.97
N GLY A 455 3.75 -1.65 -13.97
CA GLY A 455 4.50 -2.07 -15.16
C GLY A 455 3.61 -2.51 -16.33
N LEU A 456 2.39 -2.95 -16.06
CA LEU A 456 1.36 -3.23 -17.05
C LEU A 456 0.51 -1.99 -17.41
N GLY A 457 0.75 -0.83 -16.77
CA GLY A 457 -0.06 0.39 -16.95
C GLY A 457 -1.39 0.38 -16.19
N LEU A 458 -1.52 -0.45 -15.17
CA LEU A 458 -2.65 -0.48 -14.25
C LEU A 458 -2.27 0.25 -12.97
N ILE A 459 -2.84 1.44 -12.75
CA ILE A 459 -2.52 2.31 -11.61
C ILE A 459 -3.79 2.87 -10.99
N GLU A 460 -4.69 3.43 -11.81
CA GLU A 460 -5.82 4.25 -11.38
C GLU A 460 -6.80 3.50 -10.48
N ASN A 461 -6.99 2.22 -10.72
CA ASN A 461 -7.91 1.37 -9.97
C ASN A 461 -7.23 0.32 -9.09
N VAL A 462 -5.90 0.40 -8.93
CA VAL A 462 -5.16 -0.53 -8.07
C VAL A 462 -4.97 0.06 -6.67
N THR A 463 -5.16 -0.79 -5.66
CA THR A 463 -5.13 -0.40 -4.24
C THR A 463 -4.32 -1.41 -3.44
N LEU A 464 -3.41 -0.92 -2.59
CA LEU A 464 -2.73 -1.76 -1.61
C LEU A 464 -3.71 -2.13 -0.49
N PHE A 465 -3.99 -3.43 -0.38
CA PHE A 465 -4.89 -4.00 0.61
C PHE A 465 -4.21 -5.24 1.23
N PRO A 466 -3.59 -5.10 2.40
CA PRO A 466 -2.79 -6.16 3.01
C PRO A 466 -3.66 -7.34 3.46
N HIS A 467 -3.02 -8.47 3.69
CA HIS A 467 -3.65 -9.57 4.39
C HIS A 467 -3.95 -9.19 5.85
N GLY A 468 -5.09 -9.67 6.36
CA GLY A 468 -5.48 -9.51 7.75
C GLY A 468 -4.78 -10.47 8.71
N ILE A 469 -4.93 -10.17 9.99
CA ILE A 469 -4.56 -11.02 11.11
C ILE A 469 -5.82 -11.37 11.89
N SER A 470 -5.94 -12.63 12.32
CA SER A 470 -7.07 -13.07 13.14
C SER A 470 -6.94 -12.59 14.57
N ASP A 471 -8.06 -12.16 15.16
CA ASP A 471 -8.18 -11.78 16.57
C ASP A 471 -8.18 -13.04 17.43
N TYR A 472 -7.01 -13.60 17.70
CA TYR A 472 -6.90 -14.64 18.69
C TYR A 472 -6.77 -14.03 20.09
N GLU A 473 -7.84 -14.06 20.88
CA GLU A 473 -7.71 -13.94 22.32
C GLU A 473 -6.98 -15.20 22.82
N LEU A 474 -5.66 -15.14 22.87
CA LEU A 474 -4.91 -16.08 23.71
C LEU A 474 -5.51 -15.95 25.10
N ALA A 475 -6.21 -17.00 25.57
CA ALA A 475 -6.72 -17.09 26.92
C ALA A 475 -5.52 -16.95 27.88
N SER A 476 -5.07 -15.72 28.07
CA SER A 476 -3.92 -15.37 28.88
C SER A 476 -4.36 -15.48 30.34
N ASN A 477 -4.07 -16.62 30.93
CA ASN A 477 -4.07 -16.75 32.39
C ASN A 477 -2.87 -15.94 32.95
N LYS A 478 -2.95 -14.59 32.80
CA LYS A 478 -1.92 -13.63 33.24
C LYS A 478 -1.42 -13.85 34.68
N ARG A 479 -2.24 -14.52 35.51
CA ARG A 479 -1.87 -14.90 36.88
C ARG A 479 -0.99 -16.14 36.93
N LEU A 480 -1.25 -17.15 36.11
CA LEU A 480 -0.45 -18.39 36.04
C LEU A 480 0.91 -18.13 35.38
N ASP A 481 0.95 -17.28 34.38
CA ASP A 481 2.19 -16.95 33.67
C ASP A 481 3.14 -16.11 34.54
N LYS A 482 2.60 -15.19 35.36
CA LYS A 482 3.42 -14.48 36.37
C LYS A 482 4.01 -15.42 37.43
N LEU A 483 3.25 -16.42 37.89
CA LEU A 483 3.75 -17.43 38.84
C LEU A 483 4.77 -18.38 38.21
N LYS A 484 4.55 -18.80 36.95
CA LYS A 484 5.51 -19.65 36.20
C LYS A 484 6.81 -18.91 35.94
N ASN A 485 6.75 -17.63 35.58
CA ASN A 485 7.93 -16.79 35.36
C ASN A 485 8.72 -16.52 36.68
N LEU A 486 8.04 -16.38 37.81
CA LEU A 486 8.70 -16.28 39.13
C LEU A 486 9.37 -17.59 39.57
N LEU A 487 8.77 -18.74 39.26
CA LEU A 487 9.34 -20.05 39.59
C LEU A 487 10.46 -20.45 38.60
N ALA A 488 10.40 -20.04 37.35
CA ALA A 488 11.42 -20.32 36.34
C ALA A 488 12.72 -19.53 36.57
N SER A 489 12.69 -18.41 37.32
CA SER A 489 13.89 -17.62 37.64
C SER A 489 14.86 -18.31 38.60
N CYS A 490 14.48 -19.44 39.18
CA CYS A 490 15.26 -20.12 40.19
C CYS A 490 16.09 -21.34 39.72
N TYR A 491 15.89 -21.86 38.51
CA TYR A 491 16.62 -23.09 38.11
C TYR A 491 16.82 -23.19 36.56
N LYS A 492 18.09 -23.39 36.16
CA LYS A 492 18.67 -23.82 34.89
C LYS A 492 18.44 -22.88 33.68
N GLN A 493 19.50 -22.69 32.89
CA GLN A 493 19.43 -22.10 31.55
C GLN A 493 18.28 -22.73 30.75
N LYS A 494 17.23 -21.94 30.49
CA LYS A 494 16.06 -22.38 29.71
C LYS A 494 16.54 -22.70 28.30
N ILE A 495 16.35 -23.93 27.83
CA ILE A 495 16.54 -24.27 26.42
C ILE A 495 15.43 -23.58 25.63
N LEU A 496 15.82 -22.71 24.70
CA LEU A 496 14.88 -21.96 23.88
C LEU A 496 14.32 -22.83 22.75
N SER A 497 13.10 -22.52 22.31
CA SER A 497 12.38 -23.25 21.28
C SER A 497 12.08 -22.36 20.08
N VAL A 498 12.25 -22.94 18.88
CA VAL A 498 11.88 -22.38 17.59
C VAL A 498 10.69 -23.15 17.03
N ALA A 499 9.73 -22.49 16.41
CA ALA A 499 8.65 -23.15 15.69
C ALA A 499 8.55 -22.65 14.25
N SER A 500 7.99 -23.47 13.36
CA SER A 500 7.53 -23.08 12.03
C SER A 500 6.11 -23.57 11.79
N TYR A 501 5.35 -22.90 10.91
CA TYR A 501 3.93 -23.17 10.69
C TYR A 501 3.52 -23.07 9.23
N GLY A 502 2.54 -23.88 8.82
CA GLY A 502 1.93 -23.85 7.49
C GLY A 502 1.85 -25.24 6.85
N PHE A 503 1.97 -25.30 5.51
CA PHE A 503 2.04 -26.57 4.79
C PHE A 503 3.47 -27.04 4.57
N PHE A 504 3.67 -28.34 4.49
CA PHE A 504 4.96 -28.95 4.17
C PHE A 504 5.18 -28.94 2.66
N LEU A 505 5.73 -27.83 2.13
CA LEU A 505 5.95 -27.61 0.70
C LEU A 505 7.40 -27.18 0.44
N PRO A 506 7.97 -27.46 -0.76
CA PRO A 506 9.41 -27.24 -1.04
C PRO A 506 9.85 -25.79 -0.80
N HIS A 507 9.07 -24.81 -1.25
CA HIS A 507 9.39 -23.39 -1.12
C HIS A 507 9.30 -22.87 0.32
N LYS A 508 8.82 -23.65 1.27
CA LYS A 508 8.73 -23.26 2.70
C LYS A 508 10.07 -23.41 3.43
N GLY A 509 11.10 -24.05 2.83
CA GLY A 509 12.47 -24.07 3.36
C GLY A 509 12.67 -24.86 4.66
N LEU A 510 11.84 -25.86 4.91
CA LEU A 510 11.84 -26.60 6.18
C LEU A 510 13.07 -27.52 6.33
N LEU A 511 13.61 -28.06 5.23
CA LEU A 511 14.85 -28.85 5.26
C LEU A 511 16.04 -27.96 5.62
N GLU A 512 16.12 -26.77 5.05
CA GLU A 512 17.14 -25.76 5.34
C GLU A 512 17.06 -25.27 6.79
N LEU A 513 15.86 -25.19 7.37
CA LEU A 513 15.66 -24.88 8.79
C LEU A 513 16.20 -25.99 9.70
N ILE A 514 15.95 -27.26 9.37
CA ILE A 514 16.50 -28.43 10.09
C ILE A 514 18.04 -28.37 10.06
N GLU A 515 18.65 -28.12 8.90
CA GLU A 515 20.10 -27.98 8.77
C GLU A 515 20.64 -26.79 9.58
N SER A 516 19.90 -25.68 9.63
CA SER A 516 20.25 -24.52 10.44
C SER A 516 20.30 -24.86 11.94
N VAL A 517 19.38 -25.69 12.43
CA VAL A 517 19.38 -26.16 13.83
C VAL A 517 20.62 -27.02 14.10
N ALA A 518 20.99 -27.91 13.18
CA ALA A 518 22.21 -28.70 13.31
C ALA A 518 23.46 -27.81 13.43
N LEU A 519 23.55 -26.78 12.60
CA LEU A 519 24.67 -25.81 12.64
C LEU A 519 24.68 -25.04 13.98
N ILE A 520 23.54 -24.62 14.50
CA ILE A 520 23.46 -23.99 15.82
C ILE A 520 23.94 -24.95 16.92
N HIS A 521 23.54 -26.24 16.86
CA HIS A 521 23.99 -27.25 17.83
C HIS A 521 25.50 -27.49 17.79
N GLN A 522 26.13 -27.38 16.60
CA GLN A 522 27.59 -27.50 16.47
C GLN A 522 28.34 -26.35 17.19
N THR A 523 27.72 -25.20 17.38
CA THR A 523 28.32 -24.11 18.17
C THR A 523 28.23 -24.34 19.70
N GLY A 524 27.63 -25.44 20.14
CA GLY A 524 27.39 -25.76 21.55
C GLY A 524 26.08 -25.24 22.11
N LYS A 525 25.32 -24.44 21.36
CA LYS A 525 24.01 -23.90 21.74
C LYS A 525 22.91 -24.91 21.39
N LYS A 526 22.15 -25.37 22.38
CA LYS A 526 21.04 -26.31 22.18
C LYS A 526 19.71 -25.59 22.11
N ILE A 527 18.90 -25.92 21.11
CA ILE A 527 17.55 -25.37 20.87
C ILE A 527 16.61 -26.50 20.45
N HIS A 528 15.32 -26.39 20.76
CA HIS A 528 14.28 -27.26 20.23
C HIS A 528 13.67 -26.64 18.98
N LEU A 529 13.37 -27.47 17.97
CA LEU A 529 12.60 -27.08 16.78
C LEU A 529 11.27 -27.83 16.75
N LYS A 530 10.17 -27.11 16.56
CA LYS A 530 8.83 -27.65 16.34
C LYS A 530 8.34 -27.27 14.95
N LEU A 531 8.17 -28.27 14.09
CA LEU A 531 7.59 -28.07 12.76
C LEU A 531 6.11 -28.43 12.82
N LEU A 532 5.25 -27.40 12.92
CA LEU A 532 3.79 -27.51 12.87
C LEU A 532 3.34 -27.31 11.43
N ASN A 533 3.79 -28.20 10.53
CA ASN A 533 3.62 -28.03 9.09
C ASN A 533 2.82 -29.20 8.54
N ALA A 534 1.54 -28.93 8.23
CA ALA A 534 0.61 -29.94 7.74
C ALA A 534 1.01 -30.51 6.38
N GLU A 535 0.78 -31.81 6.19
CA GLU A 535 0.89 -32.43 4.88
C GLU A 535 -0.12 -31.80 3.91
N TYR A 536 0.37 -31.39 2.74
CA TYR A 536 -0.49 -30.95 1.64
C TYR A 536 -0.85 -32.20 0.77
N PRO A 537 -2.07 -32.31 0.25
CA PRO A 537 -2.51 -33.53 -0.44
C PRO A 537 -1.87 -33.68 -1.84
N THR A 538 -0.55 -33.76 -1.88
CA THR A 538 0.26 -34.01 -3.08
C THR A 538 1.40 -34.97 -2.74
N GLY A 539 1.77 -35.85 -3.67
CA GLY A 539 2.90 -36.79 -3.48
C GLY A 539 4.24 -36.09 -3.20
N GLU A 540 4.39 -34.84 -3.62
CA GLU A 540 5.57 -34.00 -3.36
C GLU A 540 5.70 -33.68 -1.86
N SER A 541 4.59 -33.34 -1.19
CA SER A 541 4.58 -33.05 0.24
C SER A 541 4.95 -34.29 1.06
N THR A 542 4.38 -35.46 0.74
CA THR A 542 4.70 -36.74 1.39
C THR A 542 6.18 -37.07 1.25
N ALA A 543 6.74 -36.95 0.03
CA ALA A 543 8.15 -37.22 -0.21
C ALA A 543 9.08 -36.27 0.58
N LEU A 544 8.69 -35.00 0.71
CA LEU A 544 9.46 -34.01 1.46
C LEU A 544 9.43 -34.28 2.98
N ILE A 545 8.32 -34.76 3.51
CA ILE A 545 8.21 -35.17 4.91
C ILE A 545 9.16 -36.35 5.21
N GLU A 546 9.22 -37.35 4.33
CA GLU A 546 10.15 -38.46 4.50
C GLU A 546 11.61 -37.99 4.43
N GLN A 547 11.96 -37.10 3.51
CA GLN A 547 13.29 -36.50 3.46
C GLN A 547 13.64 -35.73 4.74
N ALA A 548 12.66 -35.05 5.35
CA ALA A 548 12.86 -34.35 6.61
C ALA A 548 13.16 -35.33 7.75
N LYS A 549 12.44 -36.46 7.84
CA LYS A 549 12.69 -37.51 8.84
C LYS A 549 14.10 -38.09 8.72
N GLU A 550 14.46 -38.46 7.49
CA GLU A 550 15.82 -38.98 7.19
C GLU A 550 16.90 -37.94 7.55
N ARG A 551 16.67 -36.67 7.25
CA ARG A 551 17.63 -35.59 7.55
C ARG A 551 17.78 -35.37 9.06
N ILE A 552 16.69 -35.42 9.83
CA ILE A 552 16.71 -35.34 11.31
C ILE A 552 17.54 -36.45 11.91
N GLU A 553 17.36 -37.68 11.45
CA GLU A 553 18.14 -38.87 11.93
C GLU A 553 19.63 -38.69 11.55
N LEU A 554 19.93 -38.38 10.30
CA LEU A 554 21.30 -38.22 9.81
C LEU A 554 22.09 -37.14 10.57
N LEU A 555 21.40 -36.05 10.97
CA LEU A 555 22.01 -34.94 11.71
C LEU A 555 22.01 -35.16 13.23
N GLY A 556 21.49 -36.27 13.73
CA GLY A 556 21.41 -36.57 15.16
C GLY A 556 20.50 -35.64 15.95
N LEU A 557 19.42 -35.19 15.33
CA LEU A 557 18.47 -34.23 15.89
C LEU A 557 17.15 -34.83 16.39
N SER A 558 17.04 -36.16 16.48
CA SER A 558 15.78 -36.88 16.85
C SER A 558 15.20 -36.44 18.20
N ASP A 559 16.04 -36.07 19.18
CA ASP A 559 15.61 -35.58 20.49
C ASP A 559 15.30 -34.05 20.48
N TRP A 560 15.56 -33.35 19.37
CA TRP A 560 15.52 -31.90 19.31
C TRP A 560 14.55 -31.31 18.28
N VAL A 561 14.05 -32.14 17.35
CA VAL A 561 13.11 -31.74 16.30
C VAL A 561 11.83 -32.58 16.43
N GLU A 562 10.72 -31.87 16.63
CA GLU A 562 9.37 -32.46 16.68
C GLU A 562 8.65 -32.10 15.35
N LEU A 563 8.08 -33.14 14.71
CA LEU A 563 7.30 -33.01 13.48
C LEU A 563 5.83 -33.23 13.76
N THR A 564 4.97 -32.26 13.46
CA THR A 564 3.51 -32.39 13.45
C THR A 564 3.05 -32.14 12.02
N THR A 565 2.63 -33.21 11.32
CA THR A 565 2.22 -33.16 9.91
C THR A 565 0.71 -33.25 9.70
N GLU A 566 -0.03 -33.41 10.79
CA GLU A 566 -1.49 -33.39 10.78
C GLU A 566 -2.01 -31.95 10.56
N PHE A 567 -3.14 -31.82 9.87
CA PHE A 567 -3.85 -30.57 9.75
C PHE A 567 -4.66 -30.31 11.01
N LEU A 568 -4.09 -29.54 11.94
CA LEU A 568 -4.72 -29.21 13.21
C LEU A 568 -5.74 -28.07 13.05
N PRO A 569 -6.76 -28.00 13.92
CA PRO A 569 -7.61 -26.80 14.05
C PRO A 569 -6.80 -25.55 14.38
N ASP A 570 -7.30 -24.38 13.97
CA ASP A 570 -6.57 -23.12 14.12
C ASP A 570 -6.25 -22.78 15.57
N ASP A 571 -7.20 -22.99 16.49
CA ASP A 571 -7.03 -22.75 17.93
C ASP A 571 -5.95 -23.65 18.55
N GLU A 572 -5.89 -24.91 18.16
CA GLU A 572 -4.86 -25.85 18.61
C GLU A 572 -3.49 -25.48 18.04
N SER A 573 -3.43 -25.14 16.75
CA SER A 573 -2.21 -24.68 16.09
C SER A 573 -1.66 -23.43 16.76
N MET A 574 -2.50 -22.44 17.04
CA MET A 574 -2.12 -21.20 17.72
C MET A 574 -1.64 -21.45 19.15
N ALA A 575 -2.32 -22.34 19.89
CA ALA A 575 -1.92 -22.71 21.25
C ALA A 575 -0.54 -23.40 21.29
N LEU A 576 -0.19 -24.18 20.26
CA LEU A 576 1.12 -24.81 20.12
C LEU A 576 2.20 -23.79 19.72
N LEU A 577 1.93 -22.91 18.75
CA LEU A 577 2.84 -21.86 18.33
C LEU A 577 3.17 -20.88 19.47
N ALA A 578 2.17 -20.52 20.27
CA ALA A 578 2.34 -19.62 21.40
C ALA A 578 3.31 -20.13 22.48
N LYS A 579 3.67 -21.42 22.45
CA LYS A 579 4.68 -22.02 23.37
C LYS A 579 6.12 -21.79 22.89
N ALA A 580 6.33 -21.44 21.64
CA ALA A 580 7.65 -21.16 21.10
C ALA A 580 8.21 -19.82 21.61
N ASP A 581 9.55 -19.71 21.65
CA ASP A 581 10.24 -18.47 21.98
C ASP A 581 10.46 -17.61 20.72
N LEU A 582 10.60 -18.26 19.55
CA LEU A 582 10.75 -17.63 18.24
C LEU A 582 9.98 -18.45 17.19
N ILE A 583 9.26 -17.79 16.31
CA ILE A 583 8.59 -18.43 15.16
C ILE A 583 9.36 -18.05 13.89
N VAL A 584 9.72 -19.04 13.06
CA VAL A 584 10.56 -18.84 11.86
C VAL A 584 9.82 -19.28 10.61
N PHE A 585 9.79 -18.42 9.59
CA PHE A 585 9.30 -18.74 8.25
C PHE A 585 10.48 -18.71 7.26
N PRO A 586 11.13 -19.87 7.05
CA PRO A 586 12.40 -19.99 6.34
C PRO A 586 12.23 -20.09 4.82
N TYR A 587 11.23 -19.37 4.26
CA TYR A 587 10.84 -19.52 2.86
C TYR A 587 12.02 -19.39 1.90
N GLN A 588 11.96 -20.19 0.85
CA GLN A 588 12.79 -20.10 -0.33
C GLN A 588 12.04 -19.29 -1.41
N GLN A 589 12.66 -19.14 -2.58
CA GLN A 589 12.06 -18.37 -3.66
C GLN A 589 10.66 -18.89 -4.03
N THR A 590 9.68 -17.99 -4.05
CA THR A 590 8.27 -18.29 -4.34
C THR A 590 7.65 -17.21 -5.23
N GLY A 591 6.58 -17.55 -5.95
CA GLY A 591 5.76 -16.63 -6.73
C GLY A 591 4.50 -16.16 -5.99
N GLU A 592 4.30 -16.57 -4.73
CA GLU A 592 3.19 -16.09 -3.90
C GLU A 592 3.40 -14.61 -3.54
N SER A 593 2.33 -13.82 -3.53
CA SER A 593 2.39 -12.38 -3.23
C SER A 593 2.54 -12.09 -1.74
N SER A 594 1.92 -12.89 -0.87
CA SER A 594 1.92 -12.69 0.58
C SER A 594 1.72 -14.01 1.31
N SER A 595 2.17 -14.10 2.56
CA SER A 595 2.08 -15.32 3.38
C SER A 595 1.03 -15.21 4.48
N ALA A 596 -0.04 -15.98 4.41
CA ALA A 596 -1.02 -16.07 5.49
C ALA A 596 -0.41 -16.66 6.77
N ALA A 597 0.51 -17.64 6.66
CA ALA A 597 1.11 -18.32 7.80
C ALA A 597 1.92 -17.40 8.72
N VAL A 598 2.63 -16.38 8.18
CA VAL A 598 3.38 -15.42 9.00
C VAL A 598 2.49 -14.64 9.95
N ARG A 599 1.25 -14.39 9.54
CA ARG A 599 0.25 -13.67 10.35
C ARG A 599 -0.22 -14.49 11.52
N SER A 600 -0.35 -15.80 11.34
CA SER A 600 -0.60 -16.72 12.46
C SER A 600 0.53 -16.67 13.50
N GLY A 601 1.78 -16.55 13.04
CA GLY A 601 2.93 -16.33 13.93
C GLY A 601 2.84 -15.01 14.70
N LEU A 602 2.48 -13.92 14.04
CA LEU A 602 2.29 -12.60 14.66
C LEU A 602 1.11 -12.60 15.64
N ALA A 603 0.00 -13.25 15.31
CA ALA A 603 -1.18 -13.38 16.16
C ALA A 603 -0.87 -14.06 17.52
N CYS A 604 0.17 -14.90 17.58
CA CYS A 604 0.64 -15.50 18.82
C CYS A 604 1.38 -14.53 19.75
N GLY A 605 1.62 -13.28 19.35
CA GLY A 605 2.35 -12.28 20.12
C GLY A 605 3.81 -12.66 20.42
N LYS A 606 4.42 -13.48 19.57
CA LYS A 606 5.80 -13.95 19.68
C LYS A 606 6.71 -13.25 18.68
N PRO A 607 8.02 -13.15 18.95
CA PRO A 607 8.98 -12.75 17.93
C PRO A 607 8.87 -13.66 16.70
N VAL A 608 8.79 -13.06 15.52
CA VAL A 608 8.72 -13.76 14.24
C VAL A 608 9.96 -13.41 13.42
N ALA A 609 10.59 -14.41 12.80
CA ALA A 609 11.71 -14.21 11.88
C ALA A 609 11.37 -14.78 10.50
N VAL A 610 11.79 -14.05 9.46
CA VAL A 610 11.52 -14.41 8.06
C VAL A 610 12.80 -14.31 7.22
N THR A 611 12.88 -15.06 6.13
CA THR A 611 13.92 -14.89 5.11
C THR A 611 13.70 -13.59 4.32
N PRO A 612 14.77 -12.98 3.73
CA PRO A 612 14.67 -11.70 3.02
C PRO A 612 14.02 -11.86 1.64
N LEU A 613 12.73 -12.10 1.61
CA LEU A 613 11.95 -12.30 0.38
C LEU A 613 10.80 -11.31 0.26
N PRO A 614 10.45 -10.88 -0.96
CA PRO A 614 9.37 -9.91 -1.18
C PRO A 614 7.99 -10.33 -0.67
N ILE A 615 7.74 -11.62 -0.50
CA ILE A 615 6.49 -12.16 0.09
C ILE A 615 6.24 -11.66 1.52
N PHE A 616 7.26 -11.12 2.19
CA PHE A 616 7.20 -10.61 3.56
C PHE A 616 7.31 -9.08 3.64
N ASP A 617 7.31 -8.36 2.50
CA ASP A 617 7.46 -6.90 2.47
C ASP A 617 6.37 -6.18 3.28
N ASP A 618 5.16 -6.70 3.27
CA ASP A 618 4.00 -6.15 3.97
C ASP A 618 4.03 -6.34 5.49
N VAL A 619 4.83 -7.27 5.99
CA VAL A 619 5.05 -7.51 7.43
C VAL A 619 6.45 -7.09 7.92
N ALA A 620 7.27 -6.52 7.06
CA ALA A 620 8.69 -6.26 7.34
C ALA A 620 8.94 -5.43 8.61
N THR A 621 8.05 -4.50 8.94
CA THR A 621 8.13 -3.70 10.17
C THR A 621 7.84 -4.50 11.43
N ALA A 622 7.02 -5.56 11.34
CA ALA A 622 6.55 -6.38 12.45
C ALA A 622 7.44 -7.60 12.74
N VAL A 623 8.36 -7.97 11.84
CA VAL A 623 9.15 -9.19 11.91
C VAL A 623 10.66 -8.92 11.89
N HIS A 624 11.44 -9.90 12.32
CA HIS A 624 12.91 -9.88 12.17
C HIS A 624 13.29 -10.49 10.82
N THR A 625 14.13 -9.82 10.05
CA THR A 625 14.63 -10.33 8.78
C THR A 625 15.94 -11.08 9.00
N LEU A 626 16.00 -12.35 8.59
CA LEU A 626 17.22 -13.15 8.61
C LEU A 626 18.22 -12.64 7.56
N PRO A 627 19.54 -12.83 7.77
CA PRO A 627 20.57 -12.32 6.84
C PRO A 627 20.58 -13.05 5.46
N GLY A 628 19.81 -14.11 5.30
CA GLY A 628 19.63 -14.83 4.05
C GLY A 628 18.84 -16.12 4.23
N TYR A 629 18.74 -16.90 3.18
CA TYR A 629 17.93 -18.13 3.12
C TYR A 629 18.78 -19.42 3.07
N SER A 630 20.11 -19.33 3.09
CA SER A 630 20.94 -20.55 3.27
C SER A 630 20.97 -21.00 4.72
N PRO A 631 21.20 -22.31 5.00
CA PRO A 631 21.25 -22.83 6.36
C PRO A 631 22.22 -22.07 7.28
N GLU A 632 23.38 -21.67 6.79
CA GLU A 632 24.39 -20.94 7.55
C GLU A 632 23.90 -19.55 7.95
N LYS A 633 23.30 -18.81 7.02
CA LYS A 633 22.77 -17.47 7.26
C LYS A 633 21.56 -17.51 8.17
N MET A 634 20.68 -18.49 7.98
CA MET A 634 19.56 -18.70 8.90
C MET A 634 20.04 -19.06 10.30
N ALA A 635 20.99 -19.98 10.43
CA ALA A 635 21.56 -20.35 11.73
C ALA A 635 22.17 -19.15 12.46
N GLN A 636 22.91 -18.30 11.73
CA GLN A 636 23.47 -17.05 12.26
C GLN A 636 22.36 -16.12 12.78
N GLY A 637 21.34 -15.82 11.96
CA GLY A 637 20.27 -14.90 12.32
C GLY A 637 19.40 -15.45 13.46
N ILE A 638 19.00 -16.71 13.41
CA ILE A 638 18.23 -17.37 14.48
C ILE A 638 19.00 -17.34 15.80
N SER A 639 20.31 -17.66 15.79
CA SER A 639 21.12 -17.62 17.01
C SER A 639 21.19 -16.23 17.61
N GLN A 640 21.38 -15.18 16.79
CA GLN A 640 21.42 -13.79 17.23
C GLN A 640 20.10 -13.33 17.85
N ILE A 641 18.95 -13.67 17.21
CA ILE A 641 17.62 -13.33 17.72
C ILE A 641 17.34 -14.05 19.04
N LEU A 642 17.67 -15.33 19.14
CA LEU A 642 17.51 -16.09 20.38
C LEU A 642 18.37 -15.55 21.54
N ASP A 643 19.58 -15.06 21.25
CA ASP A 643 20.43 -14.40 22.25
C ASP A 643 19.81 -13.07 22.69
N ALA A 644 19.27 -12.30 21.75
CA ALA A 644 18.56 -11.06 22.03
C ALA A 644 17.28 -11.30 22.86
N ILE A 645 16.52 -12.37 22.59
CA ILE A 645 15.36 -12.81 23.40
C ILE A 645 15.78 -13.22 24.81
N ALA A 646 16.83 -14.04 24.95
CA ALA A 646 17.34 -14.49 26.25
C ALA A 646 17.80 -13.33 27.16
N ASN A 647 18.33 -12.26 26.54
CA ASN A 647 18.82 -11.07 27.23
C ASN A 647 17.78 -9.94 27.34
N ASP A 648 16.56 -10.16 26.89
CA ASP A 648 15.49 -9.12 26.80
C ASP A 648 16.02 -7.80 26.25
N SER A 649 16.66 -7.86 25.08
CA SER A 649 17.32 -6.71 24.45
C SER A 649 16.32 -5.60 24.09
N VAL A 650 16.84 -4.36 23.99
CA VAL A 650 16.02 -3.20 23.54
C VAL A 650 15.39 -3.46 22.19
N GLU A 651 16.16 -4.02 21.26
CA GLU A 651 15.70 -4.35 19.90
C GLU A 651 14.49 -5.30 19.90
N ILE A 652 14.49 -6.33 20.75
CA ILE A 652 13.36 -7.27 20.86
C ILE A 652 12.11 -6.56 21.39
N ARG A 653 12.27 -5.68 22.41
CA ARG A 653 11.14 -4.94 22.97
C ARG A 653 10.57 -3.93 21.97
N GLU A 654 11.41 -3.21 21.25
CA GLU A 654 10.98 -2.25 20.22
C GLU A 654 10.25 -2.98 19.09
N LYS A 655 10.81 -4.08 18.58
CA LYS A 655 10.18 -4.88 17.53
C LYS A 655 8.83 -5.46 17.97
N LYS A 656 8.72 -5.88 19.24
CA LYS A 656 7.45 -6.35 19.80
C LYS A 656 6.39 -5.25 19.80
N VAL A 657 6.73 -4.03 20.21
CA VAL A 657 5.80 -2.88 20.17
C VAL A 657 5.37 -2.56 18.75
N GLU A 658 6.27 -2.62 17.78
CA GLU A 658 5.93 -2.43 16.37
C GLU A 658 5.02 -3.54 15.85
N ALA A 659 5.28 -4.80 16.20
CA ALA A 659 4.43 -5.93 15.83
C ALA A 659 3.02 -5.81 16.43
N GLU A 660 2.91 -5.36 17.69
CA GLU A 660 1.62 -5.10 18.35
C GLU A 660 0.85 -3.98 17.65
N LYS A 661 1.50 -2.87 17.29
CA LYS A 661 0.89 -1.78 16.52
C LYS A 661 0.44 -2.24 15.13
N TRP A 662 1.30 -2.97 14.44
CA TRP A 662 1.00 -3.52 13.13
C TRP A 662 -0.23 -4.45 13.21
N SER A 663 -0.24 -5.38 14.16
CA SER A 663 -1.34 -6.32 14.35
C SER A 663 -2.67 -5.62 14.66
N ALA A 664 -2.63 -4.54 15.46
CA ALA A 664 -3.82 -3.80 15.84
C ALA A 664 -4.57 -3.18 14.66
N VAL A 665 -3.85 -2.70 13.62
CA VAL A 665 -4.47 -2.07 12.45
C VAL A 665 -4.76 -3.04 11.30
N HIS A 666 -4.25 -4.27 11.39
CA HIS A 666 -4.44 -5.31 10.36
C HIS A 666 -5.44 -6.40 10.79
N GLN A 667 -6.21 -6.20 11.84
CA GLN A 667 -7.26 -7.14 12.22
C GLN A 667 -8.28 -7.30 11.08
N TYR A 668 -8.76 -8.52 10.86
CA TYR A 668 -9.75 -8.77 9.82
C TYR A 668 -11.03 -7.96 10.02
N SER A 669 -11.43 -7.66 11.25
CA SER A 669 -12.55 -6.77 11.56
C SER A 669 -12.35 -5.36 10.98
N ILE A 670 -11.14 -4.80 11.10
CA ILE A 670 -10.79 -3.48 10.56
C ILE A 670 -10.74 -3.52 9.01
N LEU A 671 -10.07 -4.53 8.45
CA LEU A 671 -9.96 -4.66 7.00
C LEU A 671 -11.32 -4.93 6.33
N SER A 672 -12.18 -5.71 6.96
CA SER A 672 -13.54 -5.96 6.46
C SER A 672 -14.39 -4.71 6.48
N THR A 673 -14.30 -3.89 7.53
CA THR A 673 -14.96 -2.58 7.60
C THR A 673 -14.42 -1.63 6.52
N ARG A 674 -13.10 -1.59 6.31
CA ARG A 674 -12.47 -0.82 5.24
C ARG A 674 -12.98 -1.25 3.85
N LEU A 675 -13.02 -2.55 3.59
CA LEU A 675 -13.51 -3.10 2.33
C LEU A 675 -14.99 -2.78 2.11
N TYR A 676 -15.80 -2.93 3.15
CA TYR A 676 -17.23 -2.63 3.07
C TYR A 676 -17.48 -1.16 2.77
N GLY A 677 -16.83 -0.23 3.47
CA GLY A 677 -16.92 1.20 3.21
C GLY A 677 -16.45 1.56 1.78
N MET A 678 -15.39 0.92 1.29
CA MET A 678 -14.95 1.06 -0.11
C MET A 678 -16.05 0.63 -1.08
N ILE A 679 -16.66 -0.54 -0.88
CA ILE A 679 -17.75 -1.05 -1.72
C ILE A 679 -18.92 -0.07 -1.72
N GLN A 680 -19.35 0.40 -0.55
CA GLN A 680 -20.43 1.39 -0.44
C GLN A 680 -20.14 2.64 -1.29
N SER A 681 -18.94 3.19 -1.20
CA SER A 681 -18.54 4.36 -2.00
C SER A 681 -18.47 4.10 -3.50
N LEU A 682 -18.21 2.87 -3.92
CA LEU A 682 -18.16 2.51 -5.33
C LEU A 682 -19.58 2.31 -5.91
N VAL A 683 -20.51 1.76 -5.14
CA VAL A 683 -21.92 1.59 -5.55
C VAL A 683 -22.62 2.95 -5.64
N ASP A 684 -22.37 3.85 -4.72
CA ASP A 684 -23.02 5.18 -4.70
C ASP A 684 -22.53 6.13 -5.81
N ARG A 685 -21.50 5.79 -6.57
CA ARG A 685 -20.97 6.66 -7.64
C ARG A 685 -21.84 6.75 -8.90
N GLU A 686 -22.82 5.90 -9.06
CA GLU A 686 -23.71 5.93 -10.22
C GLU A 686 -24.89 6.93 -10.11
N TYR A 687 -24.85 7.86 -9.15
CA TYR A 687 -25.88 8.90 -8.99
C TYR A 687 -25.53 10.22 -9.66
#